data_fadf8dd1ee6f6b9c720d1c82d43800be
#
_entry.id   fadf8dd1ee6f6b9c720d1c82d43800be
#
_cell.length_a   1.000
_cell.length_b   1.000
_cell.length_c   1.000
_cell.angle_alpha   90.00
_cell.angle_beta   90.00
_cell.angle_gamma   90.00
#
_symmetry.space_group_name_H-M   'P 1'
#
loop_
_entity.id
_entity.type
_entity.pdbx_description
1 polymer ?
#
loop_
_entity_poly.entity_id
_entity_poly.type
_entity_poly.pdbx_seq_one_letter_code
_entity_poly.pdbx_strand_id
1 'polypeptide(L)'
;MSIQNALLYTQTPFSEHDHKSCLISLPTGAGKSGVIAVLAHHVDQSRILVLCHRRAVCDQLAKEISGGFFTKTCPAAPIPMRPVFRSIENTDANGIYVTTFQMLNSLSSDRLEEIKQFFDLIIIDEGHSEPSPVWRTLVRGTSAHKIVITATPYRNDLFQFDVSPTASYVYTFSEALADQVLSEPAFATVAQENILHSVLKFLDEFPTAKCIVKCKSFEKVEYFFNLFNQHVPTLAIHQRYTNDTRDNVKTAVPKALSDSVFRVLVHQHKLDEGVDIPAAKLMVLTYPLGSGRELVQTVGRVVRTFDGLHPVVLEFDHPTNFAMWSSYRDFDSSLQSVNGVSKFLASLNTGRLIELYLDAFPEFSYHENRFVGKFDINSFDPDKALSIPTASICFLHSQVGFALPQAADTLYWRATNQGELCKVFKSNSTEIIIVLSVAFNKSRFLSNELFFEPSLEIVLLRQLANGIVAVFDSRGRTYSSDAELNFGSPLEQSKLLKVMTRGASIRPKEASTRSINSARKRPEAMVIKGENLDDLGGQQQFAAYRMSTIKCDTLDNQGNKSGSYYIGVDAGRISDHKDRQFSLADLDEWFEMIEKCLASDVEASGRILNSFSKPIIPTDALMAESVVFDFSIYEKPIEFLVNGIKFELDNSFLYYQYDSKFVLSNGVEACNVSINIIAEYPYVEFVTESDIEIIGFDESFGFEKFLIRSLHKILFKNGITYAGGRFYELRLPTQDGFVVANSELSGVLIAIPGLLQDGLTEKGHVDGIIQTSADEFSLNSVFYIIDKLKNYSLPNPTISELGPFYSHIAAADFILCSDMGTEPADFVISSPEKLVYVHVKCGTSAQRPQSSAGALAEVGSQATKNLEMLVSGDRNLKAANWTNLLADWPEPAAPQRLANRIRLFEGRRFDSTVDALEPALEQLWAVIAARRRSVGVRKEVWIIAANSFSISDFETQMRLGVGGRSESLQAYQLLQGWMSAASNLDAEVKIFVSR
;
A
#
# COMPACT_ATOMS: atom_id res chain seq x y z
N MET A 1 -36.75 2.48 36.89
CA MET A 1 -36.72 1.25 36.09
C MET A 1 -35.30 0.80 35.76
N SER A 2 -34.41 1.66 35.21
CA SER A 2 -33.00 1.28 34.91
C SER A 2 -32.25 0.70 36.11
N ILE A 3 -32.35 1.35 37.27
CA ILE A 3 -31.71 0.88 38.52
C ILE A 3 -32.33 -0.46 38.97
N GLN A 4 -33.66 -0.60 38.93
CA GLN A 4 -34.30 -1.86 39.31
C GLN A 4 -33.87 -3.03 38.44
N ASN A 5 -33.75 -2.78 37.12
CA ASN A 5 -33.31 -3.81 36.20
C ASN A 5 -31.87 -4.25 36.48
N ALA A 6 -30.97 -3.29 36.73
CA ALA A 6 -29.59 -3.56 37.08
C ALA A 6 -29.45 -4.29 38.44
N LEU A 7 -30.28 -3.96 39.44
CA LEU A 7 -30.28 -4.66 40.72
C LEU A 7 -30.74 -6.12 40.56
N LEU A 8 -31.81 -6.37 39.80
CA LEU A 8 -32.27 -7.74 39.47
C LEU A 8 -31.17 -8.52 38.76
N TYR A 9 -30.49 -7.91 37.79
CA TYR A 9 -29.34 -8.53 37.10
C TYR A 9 -28.23 -8.92 38.06
N THR A 10 -27.86 -8.06 39.00
CA THR A 10 -26.78 -8.35 39.97
C THR A 10 -27.15 -9.33 41.05
N GLN A 11 -28.46 -9.56 41.31
CA GLN A 11 -28.98 -10.55 42.27
C GLN A 11 -29.07 -11.96 41.66
N THR A 12 -29.05 -12.08 40.34
CA THR A 12 -29.06 -13.36 39.63
C THR A 12 -27.63 -13.83 39.39
N PRO A 13 -27.30 -15.13 39.54
CA PRO A 13 -25.96 -15.63 39.23
C PRO A 13 -25.52 -15.26 37.81
N PHE A 14 -24.27 -14.82 37.66
CA PHE A 14 -23.77 -14.35 36.35
C PHE A 14 -23.83 -15.42 35.26
N SER A 15 -23.68 -16.68 35.63
CA SER A 15 -23.84 -17.84 34.73
C SER A 15 -25.27 -17.99 34.15
N GLU A 16 -26.29 -17.54 34.82
CA GLU A 16 -27.68 -17.58 34.31
C GLU A 16 -27.93 -16.54 33.22
N HIS A 17 -27.03 -15.57 33.09
CA HIS A 17 -26.97 -14.58 31.99
C HIS A 17 -26.02 -14.96 30.88
N ASP A 18 -25.59 -16.23 30.75
CA ASP A 18 -24.59 -16.70 29.79
C ASP A 18 -23.27 -15.88 29.85
N HIS A 19 -22.92 -15.38 31.02
CA HIS A 19 -21.77 -14.47 31.26
C HIS A 19 -21.85 -13.15 30.47
N LYS A 20 -23.03 -12.69 30.10
CA LYS A 20 -23.28 -11.47 29.34
C LYS A 20 -23.58 -10.28 30.26
N SER A 21 -23.23 -9.09 29.78
CA SER A 21 -23.40 -7.82 30.51
C SER A 21 -24.87 -7.34 30.49
N CYS A 22 -25.24 -6.56 31.52
CA CYS A 22 -26.43 -5.74 31.49
C CYS A 22 -26.15 -4.41 30.80
N LEU A 23 -26.86 -4.10 29.70
CA LEU A 23 -26.78 -2.79 29.04
C LEU A 23 -27.84 -1.86 29.59
N ILE A 24 -27.41 -0.66 30.02
CA ILE A 24 -28.31 0.45 30.35
C ILE A 24 -28.04 1.58 29.35
N SER A 25 -28.95 1.74 28.41
CA SER A 25 -28.92 2.85 27.45
C SER A 25 -29.75 4.02 27.95
N LEU A 26 -29.10 5.19 28.10
CA LEU A 26 -29.76 6.43 28.54
C LEU A 26 -29.29 7.59 27.66
N PRO A 27 -30.16 8.45 27.14
CA PRO A 27 -29.77 9.61 26.34
C PRO A 27 -28.77 10.51 27.10
N THR A 28 -27.95 11.23 26.35
CA THR A 28 -27.05 12.24 26.94
C THR A 28 -27.90 13.29 27.69
N GLY A 29 -27.57 13.52 28.96
CA GLY A 29 -28.32 14.45 29.82
C GLY A 29 -29.41 13.81 30.69
N ALA A 30 -29.73 12.53 30.47
CA ALA A 30 -30.78 11.82 31.24
C ALA A 30 -30.30 11.28 32.60
N GLY A 31 -29.13 11.68 33.12
CA GLY A 31 -28.71 11.38 34.48
C GLY A 31 -27.88 10.10 34.66
N LYS A 32 -27.10 9.65 33.68
CA LYS A 32 -26.21 8.48 33.74
C LYS A 32 -25.36 8.45 35.02
N SER A 33 -24.69 9.55 35.39
CA SER A 33 -23.85 9.61 36.58
C SER A 33 -24.62 9.36 37.87
N GLY A 34 -25.89 9.78 37.94
CA GLY A 34 -26.77 9.48 39.05
C GLY A 34 -27.15 8.01 39.16
N VAL A 35 -27.44 7.37 38.02
CA VAL A 35 -27.67 5.92 37.95
C VAL A 35 -26.45 5.15 38.45
N ILE A 36 -25.23 5.54 38.02
CA ILE A 36 -23.98 4.93 38.48
C ILE A 36 -23.78 5.11 39.99
N ALA A 37 -24.00 6.32 40.48
CA ALA A 37 -23.85 6.61 41.89
C ALA A 37 -24.82 5.79 42.78
N VAL A 38 -26.09 5.70 42.37
CA VAL A 38 -27.07 4.91 43.08
C VAL A 38 -26.75 3.42 43.06
N LEU A 39 -26.43 2.88 41.90
CA LEU A 39 -26.08 1.46 41.74
C LEU A 39 -24.87 1.10 42.59
N ALA A 40 -23.79 1.89 42.52
CA ALA A 40 -22.55 1.62 43.25
C ALA A 40 -22.75 1.51 44.76
N HIS A 41 -23.77 2.16 45.32
CA HIS A 41 -24.07 2.11 46.75
C HIS A 41 -25.16 1.08 47.16
N HIS A 42 -26.01 0.70 46.21
CA HIS A 42 -27.22 -0.13 46.51
C HIS A 42 -27.12 -1.58 46.06
N VAL A 43 -26.15 -1.96 45.26
CA VAL A 43 -25.92 -3.36 44.90
C VAL A 43 -25.39 -4.16 46.08
N ASP A 44 -25.65 -5.48 46.14
CA ASP A 44 -25.19 -6.37 47.19
C ASP A 44 -23.68 -6.67 47.12
N GLN A 45 -23.09 -6.56 45.94
CA GLN A 45 -21.64 -6.78 45.68
C GLN A 45 -20.80 -5.82 46.54
N SER A 46 -19.77 -6.35 47.18
CA SER A 46 -18.94 -5.59 48.09
C SER A 46 -17.72 -4.90 47.46
N ARG A 47 -17.24 -5.41 46.35
CA ARG A 47 -16.05 -4.91 45.62
C ARG A 47 -16.47 -4.51 44.22
N ILE A 48 -16.54 -3.21 43.99
CA ILE A 48 -17.12 -2.61 42.77
C ILE A 48 -16.04 -1.82 42.08
N LEU A 49 -15.86 -2.08 40.77
CA LEU A 49 -15.02 -1.32 39.87
C LEU A 49 -15.87 -0.44 38.95
N VAL A 50 -15.63 0.86 38.95
CA VAL A 50 -16.23 1.82 38.03
C VAL A 50 -15.17 2.28 37.06
N LEU A 51 -15.37 1.99 35.77
CA LEU A 51 -14.44 2.30 34.68
C LEU A 51 -14.93 3.48 33.85
N CYS A 52 -14.06 4.43 33.62
CA CYS A 52 -14.29 5.61 32.78
C CYS A 52 -13.25 5.70 31.67
N HIS A 53 -13.61 6.34 30.56
CA HIS A 53 -12.69 6.50 29.45
C HIS A 53 -11.65 7.61 29.68
N ARG A 54 -12.02 8.71 30.35
CA ARG A 54 -11.14 9.89 30.55
C ARG A 54 -10.97 10.23 32.02
N ARG A 55 -9.77 10.71 32.36
CA ARG A 55 -9.43 11.11 33.74
C ARG A 55 -10.34 12.20 34.30
N ALA A 56 -10.70 13.20 33.50
CA ALA A 56 -11.61 14.26 33.91
C ALA A 56 -13.02 13.75 34.28
N VAL A 57 -13.56 12.82 33.47
CA VAL A 57 -14.85 12.15 33.73
C VAL A 57 -14.76 11.30 34.99
N CYS A 58 -13.66 10.57 35.16
CA CYS A 58 -13.38 9.75 36.31
C CYS A 58 -13.33 10.58 37.58
N ASP A 59 -12.70 11.77 37.58
CA ASP A 59 -12.64 12.69 38.72
C ASP A 59 -14.02 13.23 39.09
N GLN A 60 -14.81 13.60 38.10
CA GLN A 60 -16.18 14.06 38.29
C GLN A 60 -17.07 12.96 38.84
N LEU A 61 -17.03 11.77 38.22
CA LEU A 61 -17.85 10.64 38.66
C LEU A 61 -17.52 10.16 40.06
N ALA A 62 -16.23 10.12 40.41
CA ALA A 62 -15.80 9.82 41.80
C ALA A 62 -16.36 10.82 42.80
N LYS A 63 -16.41 12.11 42.45
CA LYS A 63 -17.01 13.16 43.32
C LYS A 63 -18.52 12.93 43.49
N GLU A 64 -19.22 12.60 42.42
CA GLU A 64 -20.67 12.33 42.49
C GLU A 64 -20.96 11.06 43.30
N ILE A 65 -20.19 9.99 43.11
CA ILE A 65 -20.30 8.74 43.90
C ILE A 65 -19.94 8.99 45.35
N SER A 66 -18.93 9.82 45.67
CA SER A 66 -18.55 10.15 47.04
C SER A 66 -19.56 11.02 47.80
N GLY A 67 -20.74 11.21 47.26
CA GLY A 67 -21.86 11.90 47.96
C GLY A 67 -22.35 13.17 47.23
N GLY A 68 -21.62 13.67 46.23
CA GLY A 68 -22.02 14.89 45.52
C GLY A 68 -23.40 14.79 44.88
N PHE A 69 -23.74 13.66 44.26
CA PHE A 69 -25.07 13.40 43.70
C PHE A 69 -26.17 13.40 44.77
N PHE A 70 -25.96 12.69 45.86
CA PHE A 70 -26.96 12.55 46.92
C PHE A 70 -27.23 13.85 47.66
N THR A 71 -26.18 14.64 47.91
CA THR A 71 -26.33 15.95 48.52
C THR A 71 -27.20 16.90 47.68
N LYS A 72 -27.16 16.78 46.36
CA LYS A 72 -27.97 17.59 45.44
C LYS A 72 -29.43 17.10 45.37
N THR A 73 -29.65 15.77 45.40
CA THR A 73 -30.94 15.18 45.08
C THR A 73 -31.74 14.80 46.33
N CYS A 74 -31.08 14.36 47.40
CA CYS A 74 -31.71 13.89 48.67
C CYS A 74 -30.95 14.39 49.91
N PRO A 75 -30.85 15.70 50.13
CA PRO A 75 -29.97 16.26 51.18
C PRO A 75 -30.34 15.84 52.61
N ALA A 76 -31.59 15.39 52.84
CA ALA A 76 -32.10 15.01 54.15
C ALA A 76 -32.11 13.50 54.44
N ALA A 77 -31.75 12.65 53.47
CA ALA A 77 -31.80 11.19 53.66
C ALA A 77 -30.43 10.62 54.06
N PRO A 78 -30.35 9.79 55.13
CA PRO A 78 -29.12 9.07 55.46
C PRO A 78 -28.86 8.03 54.37
N ILE A 79 -27.70 8.12 53.73
CA ILE A 79 -27.30 7.20 52.66
C ILE A 79 -26.18 6.30 53.20
N PRO A 80 -26.28 4.98 53.09
CA PRO A 80 -25.18 4.09 53.42
C PRO A 80 -24.05 4.29 52.42
N MET A 81 -23.08 5.06 52.86
CA MET A 81 -21.91 5.39 52.01
C MET A 81 -20.85 4.31 52.11
N ARG A 82 -20.50 3.73 50.99
CA ARG A 82 -19.33 2.84 50.88
C ARG A 82 -18.07 3.70 50.65
N PRO A 83 -16.88 3.25 51.10
CA PRO A 83 -15.64 3.94 50.79
C PRO A 83 -15.38 3.97 49.29
N VAL A 84 -14.88 5.12 48.79
CA VAL A 84 -14.55 5.33 47.40
C VAL A 84 -13.05 5.49 47.26
N PHE A 85 -12.43 4.64 46.42
CA PHE A 85 -11.00 4.61 46.19
C PHE A 85 -10.67 5.08 44.76
N ARG A 86 -9.56 5.81 44.64
CA ARG A 86 -9.04 6.33 43.32
C ARG A 86 -7.88 5.53 42.78
N SER A 87 -7.19 4.80 43.64
CA SER A 87 -6.06 3.95 43.25
C SER A 87 -6.50 2.49 43.22
N ILE A 88 -6.00 1.77 42.25
CA ILE A 88 -6.14 0.33 42.08
C ILE A 88 -4.81 -0.41 42.31
N GLU A 89 -3.78 0.31 42.76
CA GLU A 89 -2.47 -0.29 43.05
C GLU A 89 -2.55 -1.26 44.23
N ASN A 90 -3.37 -0.92 45.24
CA ASN A 90 -3.67 -1.79 46.41
C ASN A 90 -5.18 -2.03 46.48
N THR A 91 -5.62 -3.25 46.19
CA THR A 91 -7.04 -3.66 46.21
C THR A 91 -7.29 -4.64 47.34
N ASP A 92 -7.35 -4.13 48.60
CA ASP A 92 -7.48 -5.01 49.77
C ASP A 92 -8.81 -4.80 50.50
N ALA A 93 -9.56 -3.76 50.24
CA ALA A 93 -10.73 -3.36 50.97
C ALA A 93 -12.03 -3.46 50.14
N ASN A 94 -13.13 -3.76 50.83
CA ASN A 94 -14.45 -3.63 50.28
C ASN A 94 -14.78 -2.15 50.01
N GLY A 95 -15.35 -1.86 48.81
CA GLY A 95 -15.70 -0.50 48.46
C GLY A 95 -15.83 -0.30 46.96
N ILE A 96 -15.86 0.96 46.56
CA ILE A 96 -16.04 1.39 45.16
C ILE A 96 -14.71 1.94 44.67
N TYR A 97 -14.16 1.33 43.65
CA TYR A 97 -12.92 1.76 42.99
C TYR A 97 -13.27 2.47 41.69
N VAL A 98 -12.87 3.72 41.52
CA VAL A 98 -13.18 4.53 40.34
C VAL A 98 -11.87 4.86 39.63
N THR A 99 -11.69 4.33 38.44
CA THR A 99 -10.44 4.48 37.68
C THR A 99 -10.69 4.61 36.18
N THR A 100 -9.63 4.94 35.44
CA THR A 100 -9.68 4.95 33.99
C THR A 100 -9.21 3.62 33.43
N PHE A 101 -9.66 3.33 32.23
CA PHE A 101 -9.26 2.17 31.50
C PHE A 101 -7.74 2.15 31.17
N GLN A 102 -7.17 3.32 30.86
CA GLN A 102 -5.73 3.48 30.62
C GLN A 102 -4.89 3.08 31.84
N MET A 103 -5.39 3.41 33.05
CA MET A 103 -4.71 3.00 34.29
C MET A 103 -4.69 1.48 34.47
N LEU A 104 -5.78 0.79 34.14
CA LEU A 104 -5.81 -0.68 34.09
C LEU A 104 -4.82 -1.25 33.10
N ASN A 105 -4.77 -0.67 31.90
CA ASN A 105 -3.91 -1.14 30.83
C ASN A 105 -2.40 -0.92 31.10
N SER A 106 -2.07 0.01 31.99
CA SER A 106 -0.67 0.28 32.40
C SER A 106 -0.15 -0.68 33.49
N LEU A 107 -0.98 -1.58 34.00
CA LEU A 107 -0.57 -2.54 35.02
C LEU A 107 0.18 -3.73 34.39
N SER A 108 1.01 -4.37 35.22
CA SER A 108 1.65 -5.63 34.82
C SER A 108 0.62 -6.74 34.62
N SER A 109 0.95 -7.71 33.76
CA SER A 109 0.07 -8.86 33.49
C SER A 109 -0.39 -9.59 34.74
N ASP A 110 0.52 -9.81 35.69
CA ASP A 110 0.21 -10.52 36.94
C ASP A 110 -0.77 -9.72 37.79
N ARG A 111 -0.56 -8.41 37.86
CA ARG A 111 -1.45 -7.51 38.63
C ARG A 111 -2.84 -7.42 37.97
N LEU A 112 -2.88 -7.44 36.64
CA LEU A 112 -4.13 -7.42 35.91
C LEU A 112 -4.97 -8.69 36.18
N GLU A 113 -4.35 -9.86 36.22
CA GLU A 113 -5.05 -11.12 36.55
C GLU A 113 -5.55 -11.13 38.00
N GLU A 114 -4.82 -10.58 38.97
CA GLU A 114 -5.31 -10.39 40.32
C GLU A 114 -6.54 -9.48 40.37
N ILE A 115 -6.55 -8.38 39.64
CA ILE A 115 -7.64 -7.41 39.55
C ILE A 115 -8.87 -8.06 38.90
N LYS A 116 -8.71 -8.87 37.85
CA LYS A 116 -9.81 -9.60 37.23
C LYS A 116 -10.56 -10.52 38.21
N GLN A 117 -9.88 -11.05 39.21
CA GLN A 117 -10.47 -11.94 40.22
C GLN A 117 -10.97 -11.19 41.45
N PHE A 118 -10.53 -9.96 41.69
CA PHE A 118 -10.86 -9.22 42.88
C PHE A 118 -12.26 -8.64 42.91
N PHE A 119 -12.75 -8.09 41.79
CA PHE A 119 -14.02 -7.39 41.72
C PHE A 119 -15.21 -8.33 41.55
N ASP A 120 -16.32 -8.02 42.20
CA ASP A 120 -17.59 -8.74 42.12
C ASP A 120 -18.54 -8.09 41.10
N LEU A 121 -18.37 -6.79 40.83
CA LEU A 121 -19.14 -6.00 39.87
C LEU A 121 -18.25 -4.99 39.16
N ILE A 122 -18.42 -4.87 37.84
CA ILE A 122 -17.79 -3.84 37.01
C ILE A 122 -18.90 -2.98 36.37
N ILE A 123 -18.84 -1.66 36.60
CA ILE A 123 -19.72 -0.66 35.98
C ILE A 123 -18.90 0.13 34.99
N ILE A 124 -19.31 0.18 33.75
CA ILE A 124 -18.59 0.83 32.67
C ILE A 124 -19.37 2.07 32.22
N ASP A 125 -18.82 3.25 32.42
CA ASP A 125 -19.34 4.51 31.89
C ASP A 125 -18.80 4.74 30.47
N GLU A 126 -19.63 5.35 29.61
CA GLU A 126 -19.41 5.49 28.16
C GLU A 126 -19.09 4.12 27.51
N GLY A 127 -19.89 3.14 27.85
CA GLY A 127 -19.72 1.73 27.52
C GLY A 127 -19.69 1.39 26.03
N HIS A 128 -19.90 2.37 25.14
CA HIS A 128 -19.72 2.18 23.70
C HIS A 128 -18.28 1.77 23.32
N SER A 129 -17.32 1.96 24.20
CA SER A 129 -15.92 1.52 24.04
C SER A 129 -15.69 0.06 24.46
N GLU A 130 -16.62 -0.55 25.22
CA GLU A 130 -16.50 -1.92 25.76
C GLU A 130 -16.21 -2.98 24.67
N PRO A 131 -16.82 -2.94 23.49
CA PRO A 131 -16.56 -3.92 22.45
C PRO A 131 -15.17 -3.81 21.78
N SER A 132 -14.43 -2.75 22.02
CA SER A 132 -13.08 -2.64 21.44
C SER A 132 -12.13 -3.73 21.99
N PRO A 133 -11.14 -4.21 21.21
CA PRO A 133 -10.35 -5.39 21.56
C PRO A 133 -9.67 -5.32 22.91
N VAL A 134 -9.12 -4.17 23.27
CA VAL A 134 -8.41 -3.99 24.55
C VAL A 134 -9.38 -4.03 25.74
N TRP A 135 -10.46 -3.26 25.66
CA TRP A 135 -11.50 -3.26 26.71
C TRP A 135 -12.14 -4.63 26.87
N ARG A 136 -12.46 -5.27 25.75
CA ARG A 136 -13.04 -6.60 25.72
C ARG A 136 -12.17 -7.62 26.44
N THR A 137 -10.89 -7.67 26.14
CA THR A 137 -9.95 -8.61 26.75
C THR A 137 -9.87 -8.43 28.26
N LEU A 138 -9.89 -7.19 28.75
CA LEU A 138 -9.82 -6.89 30.17
C LEU A 138 -11.14 -7.18 30.90
N VAL A 139 -12.26 -6.74 30.35
CA VAL A 139 -13.57 -6.78 31.01
C VAL A 139 -14.22 -8.14 30.86
N ARG A 140 -14.22 -8.76 29.67
CA ARG A 140 -14.89 -10.05 29.46
C ARG A 140 -14.17 -11.24 30.06
N GLY A 141 -12.88 -11.10 30.36
CA GLY A 141 -12.09 -12.12 31.05
C GLY A 141 -12.37 -12.27 32.56
N THR A 142 -13.30 -11.47 33.14
CA THR A 142 -13.65 -11.51 34.54
C THR A 142 -14.91 -12.33 34.80
N SER A 143 -15.02 -12.95 36.02
CA SER A 143 -16.22 -13.62 36.48
C SER A 143 -17.24 -12.66 37.13
N ALA A 144 -16.91 -11.38 37.24
CA ALA A 144 -17.75 -10.36 37.83
C ALA A 144 -19.01 -10.06 37.00
N HIS A 145 -20.07 -9.61 37.62
CA HIS A 145 -21.21 -9.00 36.92
C HIS A 145 -20.74 -7.71 36.22
N LYS A 146 -21.32 -7.39 35.06
CA LYS A 146 -20.93 -6.24 34.26
C LYS A 146 -22.14 -5.42 33.86
N ILE A 147 -22.12 -4.13 34.19
CA ILE A 147 -23.14 -3.17 33.79
C ILE A 147 -22.51 -2.15 32.85
N VAL A 148 -22.95 -2.13 31.63
CA VAL A 148 -22.49 -1.23 30.56
C VAL A 148 -23.49 -0.08 30.44
N ILE A 149 -23.05 1.14 30.71
CA ILE A 149 -23.89 2.34 30.66
C ILE A 149 -23.43 3.25 29.52
N THR A 150 -24.32 3.58 28.59
CA THR A 150 -23.98 4.44 27.45
C THR A 150 -25.20 5.22 26.96
N ALA A 151 -24.94 6.35 26.29
CA ALA A 151 -25.96 7.10 25.57
C ALA A 151 -26.09 6.64 24.12
N THR A 152 -25.07 5.98 23.58
CA THR A 152 -24.95 5.61 22.19
C THR A 152 -24.53 4.16 22.08
N PRO A 153 -25.44 3.20 22.30
CA PRO A 153 -25.15 1.78 22.29
C PRO A 153 -24.94 1.20 20.89
N TYR A 154 -24.95 2.02 19.86
CA TYR A 154 -24.75 1.61 18.46
C TYR A 154 -23.34 1.93 18.01
N ARG A 155 -22.78 1.04 17.17
CA ARG A 155 -21.46 1.17 16.56
C ARG A 155 -21.56 0.98 15.04
N ASN A 156 -20.64 1.60 14.32
CA ASN A 156 -20.53 1.47 12.87
C ASN A 156 -19.48 0.43 12.44
N ASP A 157 -18.93 -0.31 13.41
CA ASP A 157 -17.97 -1.38 13.20
C ASP A 157 -18.56 -2.75 13.59
N LEU A 158 -17.82 -3.81 13.34
CA LEU A 158 -18.24 -5.20 13.59
C LEU A 158 -18.02 -5.65 15.05
N PHE A 159 -17.62 -4.74 15.94
CA PHE A 159 -17.44 -5.08 17.34
C PHE A 159 -18.78 -5.24 18.05
N GLN A 160 -18.96 -6.38 18.68
CA GLN A 160 -20.22 -6.77 19.31
C GLN A 160 -20.26 -6.39 20.78
N PHE A 161 -21.39 -5.86 21.21
CA PHE A 161 -21.76 -5.85 22.62
C PHE A 161 -22.12 -7.26 23.09
N ASP A 162 -21.49 -7.68 24.17
CA ASP A 162 -21.81 -8.97 24.80
C ASP A 162 -22.83 -8.76 25.90
N VAL A 163 -24.07 -8.47 25.49
CA VAL A 163 -25.14 -8.06 26.39
C VAL A 163 -26.27 -9.10 26.45
N SER A 164 -26.88 -9.24 27.64
CA SER A 164 -28.09 -10.03 27.88
C SER A 164 -29.30 -9.19 27.47
N PRO A 165 -30.09 -9.60 26.46
CA PRO A 165 -31.28 -8.86 26.07
C PRO A 165 -32.34 -8.77 27.17
N THR A 166 -32.43 -9.79 28.04
CA THR A 166 -33.42 -9.87 29.12
C THR A 166 -33.06 -9.01 30.32
N ALA A 167 -31.74 -8.78 30.55
CA ALA A 167 -31.24 -7.96 31.64
C ALA A 167 -30.99 -6.49 31.21
N SER A 168 -31.05 -6.16 29.92
CA SER A 168 -30.76 -4.82 29.42
C SER A 168 -31.99 -3.90 29.47
N TYR A 169 -31.72 -2.60 29.62
CA TYR A 169 -32.73 -1.55 29.68
C TYR A 169 -32.37 -0.40 28.75
N VAL A 170 -33.33 0.01 27.93
CA VAL A 170 -33.19 1.15 27.02
C VAL A 170 -34.23 2.20 27.39
N TYR A 171 -33.76 3.38 27.76
CA TYR A 171 -34.59 4.57 27.95
C TYR A 171 -34.39 5.45 26.73
N THR A 172 -35.44 5.65 25.97
CA THR A 172 -35.34 6.36 24.70
C THR A 172 -35.33 7.87 24.87
N PHE A 173 -34.85 8.61 23.87
CA PHE A 173 -34.93 10.08 23.88
C PHE A 173 -36.40 10.55 23.89
N SER A 174 -37.28 9.84 23.20
CA SER A 174 -38.71 10.12 23.18
C SER A 174 -39.38 9.94 24.54
N GLU A 175 -38.99 8.91 25.29
CA GLU A 175 -39.46 8.75 26.68
C GLU A 175 -38.95 9.88 27.59
N ALA A 176 -37.69 10.28 27.42
CA ALA A 176 -37.10 11.37 28.19
C ALA A 176 -37.73 12.74 27.86
N LEU A 177 -38.25 12.95 26.65
CA LEU A 177 -39.08 14.10 26.30
C LEU A 177 -40.46 14.01 26.98
N ALA A 178 -41.13 12.85 26.94
CA ALA A 178 -42.42 12.64 27.56
C ALA A 178 -42.37 12.84 29.08
N ASP A 179 -41.30 12.38 29.72
CA ASP A 179 -41.01 12.55 31.14
C ASP A 179 -40.51 13.94 31.52
N GLN A 180 -40.37 14.86 30.56
CA GLN A 180 -39.86 16.22 30.73
C GLN A 180 -38.44 16.32 31.31
N VAL A 181 -37.65 15.25 31.10
CA VAL A 181 -36.24 15.22 31.51
C VAL A 181 -35.34 15.96 30.50
N LEU A 182 -35.72 15.88 29.22
CA LEU A 182 -35.03 16.52 28.11
C LEU A 182 -36.00 17.41 27.33
N SER A 183 -35.47 18.31 26.49
CA SER A 183 -36.22 19.18 25.57
C SER A 183 -35.77 18.94 24.13
N GLU A 184 -36.72 18.93 23.19
CA GLU A 184 -36.41 18.78 21.77
C GLU A 184 -35.68 20.03 21.23
N PRO A 185 -34.53 19.87 20.57
CA PRO A 185 -33.79 21.00 20.01
C PRO A 185 -34.40 21.46 18.68
N ALA A 186 -34.49 22.80 18.49
CA ALA A 186 -34.85 23.38 17.22
C ALA A 186 -33.58 23.63 16.39
N PHE A 187 -33.51 23.08 15.19
CA PHE A 187 -32.41 23.33 14.25
C PHE A 187 -32.73 24.50 13.31
N ALA A 188 -31.73 25.34 13.04
CA ALA A 188 -31.83 26.42 12.06
C ALA A 188 -30.51 26.57 11.30
N THR A 189 -30.64 26.69 9.97
CA THR A 189 -29.50 26.98 9.10
C THR A 189 -29.25 28.47 9.01
N VAL A 190 -28.02 28.93 9.20
CA VAL A 190 -27.64 30.33 9.21
C VAL A 190 -26.40 30.54 8.36
N ALA A 191 -26.39 31.59 7.52
CA ALA A 191 -25.18 31.98 6.80
C ALA A 191 -24.06 32.36 7.79
N GLN A 192 -22.82 31.95 7.52
CA GLN A 192 -21.69 32.19 8.44
C GLN A 192 -21.53 33.69 8.80
N GLU A 193 -21.80 34.60 7.90
CA GLU A 193 -21.74 36.06 8.09
C GLU A 193 -22.79 36.59 9.09
N ASN A 194 -23.91 35.90 9.25
CA ASN A 194 -25.02 36.30 10.12
C ASN A 194 -24.93 35.65 11.52
N ILE A 195 -23.95 34.81 11.76
CA ILE A 195 -23.89 34.01 13.01
C ILE A 195 -23.74 34.88 14.26
N LEU A 196 -22.92 35.95 14.18
CA LEU A 196 -22.76 36.91 15.28
C LEU A 196 -24.09 37.51 15.69
N HIS A 197 -24.83 38.02 14.71
CA HIS A 197 -26.13 38.63 14.95
C HIS A 197 -27.13 37.63 15.56
N SER A 198 -27.17 36.38 15.02
CA SER A 198 -28.09 35.36 15.50
C SER A 198 -27.79 34.95 16.94
N VAL A 199 -26.50 34.79 17.30
CA VAL A 199 -26.06 34.42 18.66
C VAL A 199 -26.36 35.57 19.63
N LEU A 200 -26.01 36.82 19.31
CA LEU A 200 -26.29 37.96 20.17
C LEU A 200 -27.78 38.14 20.39
N LYS A 201 -28.58 38.08 19.32
CA LYS A 201 -30.06 38.17 19.42
C LYS A 201 -30.63 37.14 20.40
N PHE A 202 -30.20 35.87 20.28
CA PHE A 202 -30.65 34.80 21.20
C PHE A 202 -30.22 35.06 22.66
N LEU A 203 -28.98 35.50 22.87
CA LEU A 203 -28.48 35.79 24.19
C LEU A 203 -29.13 37.00 24.84
N ASP A 204 -29.53 38.00 24.05
CA ASP A 204 -30.26 39.18 24.52
C ASP A 204 -31.72 38.82 24.91
N GLU A 205 -32.37 37.97 24.09
CA GLU A 205 -33.71 37.48 24.37
C GLU A 205 -33.74 36.55 25.62
N PHE A 206 -32.67 35.79 25.85
CA PHE A 206 -32.56 34.86 26.97
C PHE A 206 -31.32 35.15 27.84
N PRO A 207 -31.39 36.10 28.78
CA PRO A 207 -30.23 36.55 29.55
C PRO A 207 -29.56 35.46 30.41
N THR A 208 -30.28 34.40 30.81
CA THR A 208 -29.73 33.27 31.59
C THR A 208 -29.07 32.21 30.73
N ALA A 209 -29.32 32.19 29.42
CA ALA A 209 -28.80 31.21 28.50
C ALA A 209 -27.32 31.42 28.17
N LYS A 210 -26.65 30.33 27.86
CA LYS A 210 -25.27 30.26 27.36
C LYS A 210 -25.21 29.61 25.99
N CYS A 211 -24.25 30.03 25.17
CA CYS A 211 -23.98 29.46 23.87
C CYS A 211 -22.70 28.57 23.90
N ILE A 212 -22.74 27.43 23.22
CA ILE A 212 -21.58 26.60 22.95
C ILE A 212 -21.30 26.64 21.45
N VAL A 213 -20.07 26.92 21.04
CA VAL A 213 -19.62 26.93 19.64
C VAL A 213 -18.61 25.81 19.44
N LYS A 214 -18.96 24.81 18.61
CA LYS A 214 -18.09 23.71 18.25
C LYS A 214 -17.41 24.00 16.93
N CYS A 215 -16.06 23.96 16.94
CA CYS A 215 -15.21 24.29 15.79
C CYS A 215 -14.42 23.07 15.29
N LYS A 216 -14.13 23.05 13.99
CA LYS A 216 -13.39 21.97 13.34
C LYS A 216 -11.87 22.05 13.61
N SER A 217 -11.32 23.24 13.72
CA SER A 217 -9.88 23.48 13.89
C SER A 217 -9.58 24.59 14.89
N PHE A 218 -8.31 24.66 15.33
CA PHE A 218 -7.85 25.70 16.25
C PHE A 218 -8.01 27.11 15.66
N GLU A 219 -7.72 27.27 14.38
CA GLU A 219 -7.86 28.56 13.69
C GLU A 219 -9.32 29.04 13.70
N LYS A 220 -10.26 28.09 13.60
CA LYS A 220 -11.70 28.41 13.77
C LYS A 220 -12.06 28.72 15.20
N VAL A 221 -11.43 28.06 16.19
CA VAL A 221 -11.61 28.42 17.62
C VAL A 221 -11.15 29.86 17.85
N GLU A 222 -9.96 30.24 17.41
CA GLU A 222 -9.46 31.63 17.50
C GLU A 222 -10.34 32.62 16.76
N TYR A 223 -10.78 32.27 15.55
CA TYR A 223 -11.65 33.13 14.76
C TYR A 223 -12.98 33.46 15.51
N PHE A 224 -13.69 32.43 15.96
CA PHE A 224 -14.96 32.59 16.63
C PHE A 224 -14.80 33.17 18.04
N PHE A 225 -13.72 32.82 18.74
CA PHE A 225 -13.40 33.46 19.99
C PHE A 225 -13.24 35.00 19.82
N ASN A 226 -12.41 35.42 18.90
CA ASN A 226 -12.20 36.87 18.64
C ASN A 226 -13.48 37.57 18.18
N LEU A 227 -14.29 36.89 17.35
CA LEU A 227 -15.56 37.42 16.87
C LEU A 227 -16.53 37.68 18.01
N PHE A 228 -16.73 36.72 18.93
CA PHE A 228 -17.72 36.89 20.01
C PHE A 228 -17.17 37.68 21.20
N ASN A 229 -15.87 37.59 21.51
CA ASN A 229 -15.28 38.24 22.68
C ASN A 229 -15.27 39.77 22.62
N GLN A 230 -15.47 40.35 21.43
CA GLN A 230 -15.63 41.80 21.26
C GLN A 230 -17.02 42.30 21.72
N HIS A 231 -18.01 41.40 21.87
CA HIS A 231 -19.40 41.75 22.15
C HIS A 231 -19.92 41.17 23.45
N VAL A 232 -19.52 39.97 23.83
CA VAL A 232 -19.98 39.26 25.04
C VAL A 232 -18.82 38.51 25.70
N PRO A 233 -18.87 38.32 27.02
CA PRO A 233 -17.86 37.49 27.69
C PRO A 233 -17.75 36.10 27.07
N THR A 234 -16.62 35.83 26.46
CA THR A 234 -16.38 34.58 25.73
C THR A 234 -15.21 33.83 26.35
N LEU A 235 -15.36 32.51 26.52
CA LEU A 235 -14.34 31.58 26.97
C LEU A 235 -13.95 30.66 25.83
N ALA A 236 -12.66 30.56 25.54
CA ALA A 236 -12.16 29.57 24.61
C ALA A 236 -11.37 28.45 25.32
N ILE A 237 -11.60 27.21 24.92
CA ILE A 237 -10.89 26.04 25.49
C ILE A 237 -10.23 25.24 24.37
N HIS A 238 -8.91 25.27 24.34
CA HIS A 238 -8.15 24.49 23.39
C HIS A 238 -6.73 24.20 23.93
N GLN A 239 -6.18 23.03 23.65
CA GLN A 239 -4.87 22.61 24.15
C GLN A 239 -3.70 23.51 23.70
N ARG A 240 -3.84 24.20 22.58
CA ARG A 240 -2.80 25.11 22.05
C ARG A 240 -2.65 26.42 22.82
N TYR A 241 -3.46 26.67 23.83
CA TYR A 241 -3.33 27.86 24.68
C TYR A 241 -2.29 27.72 25.80
N THR A 242 -1.32 26.81 25.69
CA THR A 242 -0.37 26.45 26.76
C THR A 242 0.44 27.64 27.28
N ASN A 243 0.74 28.64 26.44
CA ASN A 243 1.53 29.82 26.80
C ASN A 243 0.71 31.13 26.66
N ASP A 244 -0.60 31.00 26.59
CA ASP A 244 -1.47 32.17 26.45
C ASP A 244 -1.76 32.80 27.80
N THR A 245 -1.57 34.11 27.93
CA THR A 245 -1.72 34.88 29.18
C THR A 245 -3.12 35.50 29.33
N ARG A 246 -3.98 35.30 28.35
CA ARG A 246 -5.37 35.82 28.40
C ARG A 246 -6.19 35.04 29.44
N ASP A 247 -6.91 35.72 30.31
CA ASP A 247 -7.71 35.10 31.36
C ASP A 247 -8.89 34.27 30.86
N ASN A 248 -9.36 34.57 29.67
CA ASN A 248 -10.55 33.96 29.04
C ASN A 248 -10.20 32.87 27.97
N VAL A 249 -8.95 32.37 27.96
CA VAL A 249 -8.56 31.21 27.21
C VAL A 249 -7.97 30.16 28.18
N LYS A 250 -8.26 28.89 27.95
CA LYS A 250 -7.85 27.81 28.83
C LYS A 250 -7.37 26.61 28.02
N THR A 251 -6.34 25.92 28.51
CA THR A 251 -5.83 24.69 27.91
C THR A 251 -6.71 23.47 28.19
N ALA A 252 -7.41 23.48 29.32
CA ALA A 252 -8.29 22.42 29.76
C ALA A 252 -9.58 23.01 30.37
N VAL A 253 -10.59 22.17 30.48
CA VAL A 253 -11.86 22.55 31.12
C VAL A 253 -11.61 22.90 32.59
N PRO A 254 -11.96 24.10 33.05
CA PRO A 254 -11.83 24.50 34.48
C PRO A 254 -12.63 23.57 35.38
N LYS A 255 -12.07 23.21 36.56
CA LYS A 255 -12.76 22.37 37.55
C LYS A 255 -14.09 22.96 38.03
N ALA A 256 -14.21 24.26 38.04
CA ALA A 256 -15.39 25.03 38.43
C ALA A 256 -15.87 25.88 37.21
N LEU A 257 -16.23 25.24 36.15
CA LEU A 257 -16.70 25.92 34.93
C LEU A 257 -17.97 26.74 35.18
N SER A 258 -18.82 26.30 36.12
CA SER A 258 -20.00 27.02 36.60
C SER A 258 -19.66 28.41 37.16
N ASP A 259 -18.49 28.57 37.81
CA ASP A 259 -18.06 29.79 38.44
C ASP A 259 -17.36 30.75 37.45
N SER A 260 -17.10 30.27 36.22
CA SER A 260 -16.50 31.09 35.16
C SER A 260 -17.53 32.02 34.53
N VAL A 261 -17.17 33.30 34.43
CA VAL A 261 -18.05 34.33 33.82
C VAL A 261 -17.91 34.25 32.30
N PHE A 262 -18.83 33.59 31.62
CA PHE A 262 -18.92 33.57 30.17
C PHE A 262 -20.37 33.41 29.72
N ARG A 263 -20.65 33.94 28.51
CA ARG A 263 -21.93 33.79 27.79
C ARG A 263 -21.78 32.89 26.56
N VAL A 264 -20.59 32.91 25.95
CA VAL A 264 -20.24 32.07 24.82
C VAL A 264 -19.00 31.21 25.20
N LEU A 265 -19.03 29.92 24.85
CA LEU A 265 -17.95 28.98 25.04
C LEU A 265 -17.55 28.40 23.70
N VAL A 266 -16.30 28.62 23.28
CA VAL A 266 -15.77 28.15 21.98
C VAL A 266 -14.78 27.02 22.23
N HIS A 267 -14.95 25.89 21.53
CA HIS A 267 -14.06 24.72 21.67
C HIS A 267 -13.96 23.89 20.38
N GLN A 268 -13.00 22.97 20.34
CA GLN A 268 -12.89 21.94 19.31
C GLN A 268 -13.36 20.58 19.83
N HIS A 269 -12.61 19.92 20.71
CA HIS A 269 -12.92 18.58 21.23
C HIS A 269 -13.03 18.49 22.76
N LYS A 270 -12.59 19.51 23.48
CA LYS A 270 -12.44 19.42 24.96
C LYS A 270 -13.75 19.28 25.72
N LEU A 271 -14.89 19.55 25.11
CA LEU A 271 -16.20 19.41 25.72
C LEU A 271 -17.00 18.20 25.22
N ASP A 272 -16.42 17.38 24.36
CA ASP A 272 -17.18 16.27 23.78
C ASP A 272 -17.66 15.27 24.85
N GLU A 273 -16.97 15.18 25.96
CA GLU A 273 -17.34 14.32 27.08
C GLU A 273 -17.17 15.05 28.44
N GLY A 274 -18.08 14.79 29.38
CA GLY A 274 -17.89 15.02 30.80
C GLY A 274 -18.18 16.42 31.36
N VAL A 275 -18.70 17.39 30.58
CA VAL A 275 -18.99 18.73 31.07
C VAL A 275 -20.49 19.00 31.19
N ASP A 276 -20.93 19.50 32.33
CA ASP A 276 -22.32 19.89 32.60
C ASP A 276 -22.49 21.42 32.65
N ILE A 277 -23.26 21.95 31.69
CA ILE A 277 -23.61 23.37 31.60
C ILE A 277 -25.13 23.47 31.38
N PRO A 278 -25.97 23.36 32.41
CA PRO A 278 -27.42 23.35 32.24
C PRO A 278 -27.97 24.58 31.51
N ALA A 279 -27.37 25.74 31.71
CA ALA A 279 -27.72 27.00 31.05
C ALA A 279 -27.34 27.06 29.55
N ALA A 280 -26.58 26.06 29.01
CA ALA A 280 -26.31 26.03 27.58
C ALA A 280 -27.59 25.65 26.81
N LYS A 281 -28.13 26.60 26.07
CA LYS A 281 -29.37 26.48 25.30
C LYS A 281 -29.19 26.79 23.84
N LEU A 282 -28.07 27.33 23.46
CA LEU A 282 -27.68 27.57 22.09
C LEU A 282 -26.43 26.79 21.75
N MET A 283 -26.47 26.01 20.68
CA MET A 283 -25.35 25.31 20.08
C MET A 283 -25.08 25.87 18.69
N VAL A 284 -23.82 26.16 18.38
CA VAL A 284 -23.39 26.50 17.02
C VAL A 284 -22.47 25.39 16.53
N LEU A 285 -22.86 24.73 15.44
CA LEU A 285 -22.09 23.72 14.75
C LEU A 285 -21.44 24.37 13.50
N THR A 286 -20.15 24.61 13.54
CA THR A 286 -19.45 25.34 12.47
C THR A 286 -19.04 24.44 11.29
N TYR A 287 -19.37 23.14 11.35
CA TYR A 287 -19.06 22.15 10.32
C TYR A 287 -19.99 20.93 10.44
N PRO A 288 -20.15 20.13 9.36
CA PRO A 288 -20.83 18.83 9.43
C PRO A 288 -20.05 17.86 10.32
N LEU A 289 -20.68 17.33 11.37
CA LEU A 289 -20.04 16.39 12.29
C LEU A 289 -19.78 15.04 11.61
N GLY A 290 -18.71 14.36 12.01
CA GLY A 290 -18.23 13.14 11.35
C GLY A 290 -19.06 11.88 11.63
N SER A 291 -19.91 11.89 12.67
CA SER A 291 -20.73 10.72 13.03
C SER A 291 -21.99 11.12 13.81
N GLY A 292 -23.04 10.28 13.68
CA GLY A 292 -24.27 10.43 14.48
C GLY A 292 -24.01 10.37 15.99
N ARG A 293 -23.05 9.58 16.43
CA ARG A 293 -22.64 9.51 17.84
C ARG A 293 -22.09 10.86 18.33
N GLU A 294 -21.17 11.46 17.57
CA GLU A 294 -20.62 12.78 17.90
C GLU A 294 -21.74 13.85 17.95
N LEU A 295 -22.67 13.78 17.02
CA LEU A 295 -23.81 14.70 16.99
C LEU A 295 -24.69 14.53 18.24
N VAL A 296 -25.11 13.31 18.56
CA VAL A 296 -25.99 13.03 19.72
C VAL A 296 -25.31 13.45 21.03
N GLN A 297 -24.01 13.22 21.18
CA GLN A 297 -23.26 13.67 22.35
C GLN A 297 -23.13 15.19 22.40
N THR A 298 -22.91 15.83 21.27
CA THR A 298 -22.77 17.30 21.18
C THR A 298 -24.10 18.02 21.42
N VAL A 299 -25.16 17.63 20.72
CA VAL A 299 -26.51 18.19 20.90
C VAL A 299 -27.05 17.86 22.30
N GLY A 300 -26.70 16.71 22.85
CA GLY A 300 -27.04 16.30 24.19
C GLY A 300 -26.59 17.25 25.30
N ARG A 301 -25.71 18.23 25.01
CA ARG A 301 -25.29 19.29 25.94
C ARG A 301 -26.34 20.36 26.16
N VAL A 302 -27.18 20.62 25.16
CA VAL A 302 -28.16 21.71 25.19
C VAL A 302 -29.58 21.25 25.44
N VAL A 303 -29.88 19.95 25.27
CA VAL A 303 -31.24 19.39 25.40
C VAL A 303 -31.75 19.23 26.84
N ARG A 304 -30.93 19.42 27.86
CA ARG A 304 -31.36 19.34 29.26
C ARG A 304 -32.37 20.43 29.57
N THR A 305 -33.33 20.13 30.42
CA THR A 305 -34.29 21.14 30.86
C THR A 305 -33.59 22.19 31.75
N PHE A 306 -33.82 23.44 31.48
CA PHE A 306 -33.30 24.57 32.27
C PHE A 306 -34.21 25.80 32.07
N ASP A 307 -34.73 26.35 33.15
CA ASP A 307 -35.46 27.61 33.19
C ASP A 307 -36.60 27.72 32.12
N GLY A 308 -37.18 26.58 31.74
CA GLY A 308 -38.24 26.56 30.69
C GLY A 308 -37.78 26.90 29.27
N LEU A 309 -36.47 27.09 29.06
CA LEU A 309 -35.90 27.49 27.77
C LEU A 309 -35.79 26.26 26.82
N HIS A 310 -36.17 26.51 25.56
CA HIS A 310 -36.01 25.53 24.50
C HIS A 310 -34.61 25.59 23.88
N PRO A 311 -33.94 24.45 23.64
CA PRO A 311 -32.63 24.44 23.03
C PRO A 311 -32.72 24.77 21.52
N VAL A 312 -31.74 25.50 21.00
CA VAL A 312 -31.56 25.82 19.59
C VAL A 312 -30.20 25.38 19.10
N VAL A 313 -30.15 24.79 17.92
CA VAL A 313 -28.90 24.39 17.24
C VAL A 313 -28.80 25.16 15.91
N LEU A 314 -27.75 25.94 15.77
CA LEU A 314 -27.43 26.67 14.54
C LEU A 314 -26.37 25.90 13.75
N GLU A 315 -26.58 25.72 12.46
CA GLU A 315 -25.60 25.13 11.55
C GLU A 315 -25.43 25.99 10.29
N PHE A 316 -24.29 25.83 9.59
CA PHE A 316 -23.97 26.65 8.42
C PHE A 316 -24.38 25.97 7.12
N ASP A 317 -24.84 26.80 6.18
CA ASP A 317 -25.04 26.60 4.73
C ASP A 317 -25.84 25.35 4.28
N HIS A 318 -25.71 24.22 4.94
CA HIS A 318 -26.43 22.99 4.59
C HIS A 318 -26.95 22.26 5.83
N PRO A 319 -28.19 21.74 5.84
CA PRO A 319 -28.80 21.10 6.98
C PRO A 319 -28.32 19.66 7.18
N THR A 320 -27.00 19.43 7.14
CA THR A 320 -26.39 18.09 7.23
C THR A 320 -26.51 17.51 8.63
N ASN A 321 -26.26 18.34 9.67
CA ASN A 321 -26.38 17.87 11.05
C ASN A 321 -27.85 17.67 11.42
N PHE A 322 -28.75 18.49 10.90
CA PHE A 322 -30.21 18.29 11.05
C PHE A 322 -30.67 16.98 10.42
N ALA A 323 -30.22 16.66 9.21
CA ALA A 323 -30.56 15.38 8.57
C ALA A 323 -30.09 14.17 9.43
N MET A 324 -28.89 14.26 9.98
CA MET A 324 -28.34 13.25 10.87
C MET A 324 -29.12 13.16 12.19
N TRP A 325 -29.53 14.30 12.76
CA TRP A 325 -30.39 14.34 13.93
C TRP A 325 -31.77 13.73 13.66
N SER A 326 -32.37 14.04 12.51
CA SER A 326 -33.65 13.45 12.09
C SER A 326 -33.54 11.93 11.99
N SER A 327 -32.47 11.40 11.38
CA SER A 327 -32.23 9.96 11.33
C SER A 327 -32.11 9.33 12.73
N TYR A 328 -31.44 10.02 13.66
CA TYR A 328 -31.39 9.58 15.07
C TYR A 328 -32.78 9.56 15.70
N ARG A 329 -33.61 10.57 15.46
CA ARG A 329 -34.97 10.63 15.98
C ARG A 329 -35.89 9.53 15.39
N ASP A 330 -35.75 9.23 14.09
CA ASP A 330 -36.45 8.13 13.45
C ASP A 330 -36.05 6.77 14.06
N PHE A 331 -34.75 6.58 14.29
CA PHE A 331 -34.26 5.40 15.02
C PHE A 331 -34.85 5.31 16.43
N ASP A 332 -34.78 6.39 17.22
CA ASP A 332 -35.31 6.45 18.58
C ASP A 332 -36.82 6.15 18.61
N SER A 333 -37.56 6.70 17.67
CA SER A 333 -38.99 6.41 17.49
C SER A 333 -39.26 4.92 17.16
N SER A 334 -38.38 4.29 16.36
CA SER A 334 -38.52 2.87 16.02
C SER A 334 -38.39 1.94 17.23
N LEU A 335 -37.64 2.35 18.25
CA LEU A 335 -37.50 1.61 19.51
C LEU A 335 -38.78 1.53 20.30
N GLN A 336 -39.71 2.48 20.12
CA GLN A 336 -41.03 2.49 20.75
C GLN A 336 -42.04 1.55 20.08
N SER A 337 -41.70 1.01 18.90
CA SER A 337 -42.55 0.03 18.21
C SER A 337 -42.66 -1.29 18.99
N VAL A 338 -43.66 -2.09 18.69
CA VAL A 338 -43.84 -3.43 19.31
C VAL A 338 -42.58 -4.26 19.09
N ASN A 339 -41.94 -4.65 20.17
CA ASN A 339 -40.67 -5.37 20.22
C ASN A 339 -39.48 -4.60 19.64
N GLY A 340 -39.56 -3.26 19.48
CA GLY A 340 -38.46 -2.45 18.94
C GLY A 340 -37.18 -2.56 19.73
N VAL A 341 -37.24 -2.42 21.05
CA VAL A 341 -36.08 -2.59 21.95
C VAL A 341 -35.52 -4.00 21.87
N SER A 342 -36.35 -5.05 21.85
CA SER A 342 -35.86 -6.44 21.73
C SER A 342 -35.15 -6.70 20.41
N LYS A 343 -35.68 -6.17 19.30
CA LYS A 343 -35.02 -6.25 17.97
C LYS A 343 -33.69 -5.50 17.96
N PHE A 344 -33.66 -4.33 18.57
CA PHE A 344 -32.44 -3.55 18.69
C PHE A 344 -31.36 -4.28 19.50
N LEU A 345 -31.73 -4.80 20.70
CA LEU A 345 -30.80 -5.57 21.53
C LEU A 345 -30.29 -6.84 20.82
N ALA A 346 -31.13 -7.49 20.04
CA ALA A 346 -30.70 -8.61 19.22
C ALA A 346 -29.75 -8.21 18.11
N SER A 347 -29.91 -7.00 17.52
CA SER A 347 -29.06 -6.49 16.47
C SER A 347 -27.66 -6.06 16.95
N LEU A 348 -27.48 -5.87 18.26
CA LEU A 348 -26.17 -5.60 18.87
C LEU A 348 -25.24 -6.83 18.82
N ASN A 349 -25.78 -8.01 18.62
CA ASN A 349 -25.02 -9.23 18.38
C ASN A 349 -25.01 -9.54 16.88
N THR A 350 -23.92 -9.20 16.20
CA THR A 350 -23.78 -9.36 14.75
C THR A 350 -23.86 -10.83 14.30
N GLY A 351 -23.33 -11.76 15.09
CA GLY A 351 -23.41 -13.20 14.80
C GLY A 351 -24.87 -13.67 14.80
N ARG A 352 -25.65 -13.27 15.81
CA ARG A 352 -27.07 -13.59 15.85
C ARG A 352 -27.88 -12.91 14.74
N LEU A 353 -27.50 -11.70 14.37
CA LEU A 353 -28.12 -11.00 13.23
C LEU A 353 -27.88 -11.74 11.92
N ILE A 354 -26.66 -12.24 11.69
CA ILE A 354 -26.30 -13.05 10.51
C ILE A 354 -27.12 -14.34 10.49
N GLU A 355 -27.22 -15.06 11.61
CA GLU A 355 -28.04 -16.26 11.72
C GLU A 355 -29.53 -15.98 11.37
N LEU A 356 -30.08 -14.93 11.95
CA LEU A 356 -31.46 -14.52 11.68
C LEU A 356 -31.68 -14.14 10.22
N TYR A 357 -30.70 -13.49 9.61
CA TYR A 357 -30.73 -13.17 8.19
C TYR A 357 -30.70 -14.41 7.32
N LEU A 358 -29.82 -15.37 7.62
CA LEU A 358 -29.74 -16.64 6.89
C LEU A 358 -31.02 -17.48 7.08
N ASP A 359 -31.57 -17.49 8.29
CA ASP A 359 -32.80 -18.19 8.61
C ASP A 359 -34.07 -17.59 7.94
N ALA A 360 -34.00 -16.31 7.54
CA ALA A 360 -35.12 -15.65 6.86
C ALA A 360 -35.35 -16.15 5.43
N PHE A 361 -34.35 -16.80 4.83
CA PHE A 361 -34.47 -17.31 3.46
C PHE A 361 -35.12 -18.70 3.48
N PRO A 362 -36.21 -18.91 2.73
CA PRO A 362 -36.87 -20.21 2.63
C PRO A 362 -35.97 -21.24 1.94
N GLU A 363 -36.02 -22.48 2.40
CA GLU A 363 -35.42 -23.61 1.72
C GLU A 363 -36.30 -24.05 0.55
N PHE A 364 -35.91 -23.72 -0.65
CA PHE A 364 -36.57 -24.18 -1.87
C PHE A 364 -35.58 -24.30 -3.03
N SER A 365 -35.90 -25.16 -3.95
CA SER A 365 -35.17 -25.37 -5.19
C SER A 365 -35.89 -24.69 -6.36
N TYR A 366 -35.11 -24.04 -7.22
CA TYR A 366 -35.63 -23.53 -8.49
C TYR A 366 -35.17 -24.41 -9.65
N HIS A 367 -36.05 -24.68 -10.61
CA HIS A 367 -35.69 -25.53 -11.77
C HIS A 367 -34.74 -24.88 -12.73
N GLU A 368 -34.51 -23.60 -12.61
CA GLU A 368 -33.49 -22.91 -13.39
C GLU A 368 -32.12 -22.83 -12.67
N ASN A 369 -31.92 -23.61 -11.60
CA ASN A 369 -30.71 -23.64 -10.77
C ASN A 369 -30.27 -22.28 -10.19
N ARG A 370 -31.15 -21.31 -10.07
CA ARG A 370 -30.82 -20.01 -9.46
C ARG A 370 -30.87 -20.06 -7.94
N PHE A 371 -31.68 -20.97 -7.41
CA PHE A 371 -31.74 -21.24 -5.98
C PHE A 371 -31.75 -22.76 -5.78
N VAL A 372 -30.72 -23.30 -5.21
CA VAL A 372 -30.56 -24.72 -4.92
C VAL A 372 -30.89 -25.05 -3.46
N GLY A 373 -30.95 -24.01 -2.63
CA GLY A 373 -31.19 -24.04 -1.20
C GLY A 373 -30.55 -22.82 -0.54
N LYS A 374 -30.82 -22.58 0.71
CA LYS A 374 -30.15 -21.57 1.49
C LYS A 374 -28.72 -22.00 1.85
N PHE A 375 -27.83 -21.04 2.01
CA PHE A 375 -26.50 -21.32 2.55
C PHE A 375 -26.61 -21.70 4.03
N ASP A 376 -26.11 -22.87 4.38
CA ASP A 376 -25.95 -23.33 5.75
C ASP A 376 -24.50 -23.71 6.01
N ILE A 377 -23.82 -22.95 6.85
CA ILE A 377 -22.42 -23.15 7.18
C ILE A 377 -22.16 -24.51 7.86
N ASN A 378 -23.17 -25.09 8.52
CA ASN A 378 -23.02 -26.36 9.24
C ASN A 378 -23.05 -27.56 8.32
N SER A 379 -23.81 -27.50 7.25
CA SER A 379 -23.95 -28.58 6.24
C SER A 379 -23.07 -28.32 5.01
N PHE A 380 -22.31 -27.24 4.97
CA PHE A 380 -21.47 -26.84 3.84
C PHE A 380 -20.34 -27.84 3.61
N ASP A 381 -20.21 -28.32 2.37
CA ASP A 381 -19.12 -29.21 1.92
C ASP A 381 -18.15 -28.43 1.02
N PRO A 382 -16.99 -28.01 1.54
CA PRO A 382 -16.06 -27.20 0.78
C PRO A 382 -15.46 -27.93 -0.43
N ASP A 383 -15.29 -29.25 -0.37
CA ASP A 383 -14.71 -30.05 -1.46
C ASP A 383 -15.59 -30.06 -2.71
N LYS A 384 -16.91 -29.88 -2.53
CA LYS A 384 -17.88 -29.85 -3.65
C LYS A 384 -18.26 -28.45 -4.09
N ALA A 385 -18.26 -27.49 -3.18
CA ALA A 385 -18.91 -26.21 -3.42
C ALA A 385 -17.93 -25.08 -3.73
N LEU A 386 -16.64 -25.20 -3.32
CA LEU A 386 -15.69 -24.13 -3.52
C LEU A 386 -15.09 -24.11 -4.92
N SER A 387 -14.98 -22.91 -5.45
CA SER A 387 -14.31 -22.58 -6.70
C SER A 387 -13.39 -21.37 -6.44
N ILE A 388 -12.08 -21.61 -6.38
CA ILE A 388 -11.09 -20.66 -5.87
C ILE A 388 -10.30 -20.05 -7.03
N PRO A 389 -10.29 -18.70 -7.14
CA PRO A 389 -9.38 -18.04 -8.07
C PRO A 389 -7.95 -18.04 -7.52
N THR A 390 -6.96 -18.29 -8.37
CA THR A 390 -5.55 -18.28 -7.94
C THR A 390 -4.97 -16.88 -7.74
N ALA A 391 -5.75 -15.84 -7.98
CA ALA A 391 -5.29 -14.46 -8.10
C ALA A 391 -4.67 -13.84 -6.82
N SER A 392 -4.80 -14.46 -5.66
CA SER A 392 -4.36 -13.86 -4.38
C SER A 392 -3.63 -14.84 -3.46
N ILE A 393 -3.00 -15.88 -4.02
CA ILE A 393 -2.26 -16.85 -3.21
C ILE A 393 -0.87 -16.31 -2.89
N CYS A 394 -0.59 -16.20 -1.58
CA CYS A 394 0.71 -15.79 -1.04
C CYS A 394 1.50 -17.00 -0.57
N PHE A 395 2.81 -16.97 -0.76
CA PHE A 395 3.75 -17.97 -0.27
C PHE A 395 4.69 -17.31 0.74
N LEU A 396 4.64 -17.78 1.97
CA LEU A 396 5.36 -17.23 3.11
C LEU A 396 6.28 -18.29 3.71
N HIS A 397 7.36 -17.87 4.35
CA HIS A 397 8.12 -18.74 5.23
C HIS A 397 7.31 -19.02 6.50
N SER A 398 7.39 -20.23 7.03
CA SER A 398 6.92 -20.52 8.39
C SER A 398 8.02 -20.20 9.40
N GLN A 399 7.62 -19.69 10.57
CA GLN A 399 8.52 -19.48 11.70
C GLN A 399 8.61 -20.75 12.57
N VAL A 400 9.58 -20.78 13.48
CA VAL A 400 9.72 -21.85 14.47
C VAL A 400 8.45 -21.92 15.32
N GLY A 401 7.89 -23.12 15.45
CA GLY A 401 6.64 -23.36 16.16
C GLY A 401 5.37 -23.22 15.33
N PHE A 402 5.48 -22.98 14.01
CA PHE A 402 4.33 -22.99 13.13
C PHE A 402 3.62 -24.35 13.13
N ALA A 403 2.30 -24.31 13.31
CA ALA A 403 1.43 -25.47 13.13
C ALA A 403 0.16 -25.03 12.39
N LEU A 404 -0.14 -25.68 11.29
CA LEU A 404 -1.26 -25.33 10.40
C LEU A 404 -2.62 -25.29 11.13
N PRO A 405 -2.98 -26.27 12.03
CA PRO A 405 -4.23 -26.19 12.79
C PRO A 405 -4.28 -24.99 13.74
N GLN A 406 -3.17 -24.63 14.40
CA GLN A 406 -3.12 -23.49 15.31
C GLN A 406 -3.32 -22.16 14.56
N ALA A 407 -2.70 -22.04 13.38
CA ALA A 407 -2.90 -20.86 12.53
C ALA A 407 -4.38 -20.73 12.11
N ALA A 408 -5.03 -21.83 11.75
CA ALA A 408 -6.45 -21.85 11.42
C ALA A 408 -7.33 -21.47 12.63
N ASP A 409 -7.02 -21.97 13.83
CA ASP A 409 -7.72 -21.62 15.06
C ASP A 409 -7.56 -20.13 15.38
N THR A 410 -6.37 -19.57 15.22
CA THR A 410 -6.13 -18.13 15.41
C THR A 410 -6.98 -17.30 14.46
N LEU A 411 -7.03 -17.68 13.18
CA LEU A 411 -7.88 -17.01 12.19
C LEU A 411 -9.36 -17.13 12.51
N TYR A 412 -9.79 -18.30 12.98
CA TYR A 412 -11.16 -18.51 13.45
C TYR A 412 -11.51 -17.55 14.59
N TRP A 413 -10.65 -17.45 15.60
CA TRP A 413 -10.87 -16.53 16.72
C TRP A 413 -10.84 -15.06 16.30
N ARG A 414 -9.96 -14.67 15.37
CA ARG A 414 -9.97 -13.31 14.80
C ARG A 414 -11.29 -12.98 14.12
N ALA A 415 -11.81 -13.88 13.28
CA ALA A 415 -13.09 -13.69 12.60
C ALA A 415 -14.26 -13.65 13.59
N THR A 416 -14.32 -14.60 14.53
CA THR A 416 -15.35 -14.67 15.56
C THR A 416 -15.33 -13.42 16.44
N ASN A 417 -14.16 -12.94 16.80
CA ASN A 417 -13.98 -11.71 17.57
C ASN A 417 -14.43 -10.45 16.81
N GLN A 418 -14.44 -10.48 15.48
CA GLN A 418 -14.98 -9.41 14.65
C GLN A 418 -16.51 -9.53 14.44
N GLY A 419 -17.15 -10.54 15.05
CA GLY A 419 -18.58 -10.76 14.97
C GLY A 419 -19.03 -11.57 13.75
N GLU A 420 -18.10 -12.19 13.04
CA GLU A 420 -18.42 -13.01 11.90
C GLU A 420 -18.90 -14.41 12.33
N LEU A 421 -19.81 -14.99 11.56
CA LEU A 421 -20.14 -16.40 11.68
C LEU A 421 -19.04 -17.20 11.01
N CYS A 422 -18.25 -17.95 11.77
CA CYS A 422 -17.05 -18.59 11.29
C CYS A 422 -17.02 -20.09 11.56
N LYS A 423 -16.44 -20.86 10.63
CA LYS A 423 -16.22 -22.30 10.78
C LYS A 423 -14.92 -22.71 10.09
N VAL A 424 -14.21 -23.64 10.72
CA VAL A 424 -13.02 -24.26 10.17
C VAL A 424 -13.37 -25.61 9.56
N PHE A 425 -12.93 -25.83 8.34
CA PHE A 425 -13.06 -27.10 7.63
C PHE A 425 -11.67 -27.65 7.31
N LYS A 426 -11.53 -28.94 7.37
CA LYS A 426 -10.42 -29.64 6.78
C LYS A 426 -10.93 -30.36 5.55
N SER A 427 -10.30 -30.19 4.40
CA SER A 427 -10.64 -30.95 3.20
C SER A 427 -10.47 -32.45 3.45
N ASN A 428 -11.38 -33.25 2.91
CA ASN A 428 -11.30 -34.71 3.01
C ASN A 428 -10.38 -35.33 1.97
N SER A 429 -10.14 -34.60 0.89
CA SER A 429 -9.36 -35.06 -0.27
C SER A 429 -7.96 -34.48 -0.34
N THR A 430 -7.69 -33.39 0.40
CA THR A 430 -6.43 -32.62 0.35
C THR A 430 -5.95 -32.24 1.75
N GLU A 431 -4.72 -31.71 1.85
CA GLU A 431 -4.20 -31.18 3.13
C GLU A 431 -4.53 -29.69 3.35
N ILE A 432 -5.50 -29.15 2.64
CA ILE A 432 -5.92 -27.76 2.75
C ILE A 432 -6.84 -27.59 3.96
N ILE A 433 -6.57 -26.59 4.79
CA ILE A 433 -7.49 -26.12 5.83
C ILE A 433 -8.17 -24.84 5.35
N ILE A 434 -9.48 -24.79 5.57
CA ILE A 434 -10.34 -23.69 5.11
C ILE A 434 -10.95 -23.02 6.33
N VAL A 435 -10.71 -21.72 6.50
CA VAL A 435 -11.43 -20.89 7.45
C VAL A 435 -12.49 -20.11 6.66
N LEU A 436 -13.72 -20.52 6.83
CA LEU A 436 -14.87 -19.91 6.16
C LEU A 436 -15.58 -18.99 7.14
N SER A 437 -15.82 -17.75 6.75
CA SER A 437 -16.60 -16.82 7.57
C SER A 437 -17.65 -16.09 6.75
N VAL A 438 -18.76 -15.76 7.40
CA VAL A 438 -19.80 -14.89 6.86
C VAL A 438 -19.70 -13.57 7.60
N ALA A 439 -19.31 -12.55 6.90
CA ALA A 439 -19.23 -11.19 7.39
C ALA A 439 -20.48 -10.41 6.99
N PHE A 440 -20.86 -9.46 7.83
CA PHE A 440 -22.01 -8.59 7.61
C PHE A 440 -21.50 -7.17 7.45
N ASN A 441 -21.16 -6.80 6.22
CA ASN A 441 -20.48 -5.55 5.91
C ASN A 441 -21.48 -4.41 5.72
N LYS A 442 -21.16 -3.20 6.21
CA LYS A 442 -21.93 -2.00 5.92
C LYS A 442 -21.84 -1.70 4.41
N SER A 443 -22.96 -1.31 3.81
CA SER A 443 -22.97 -0.91 2.40
C SER A 443 -21.98 0.25 2.14
N ARG A 444 -21.25 0.16 1.04
CA ARG A 444 -20.31 1.21 0.60
C ARG A 444 -21.02 2.41 -0.01
N PHE A 445 -22.29 2.27 -0.36
CA PHE A 445 -23.06 3.29 -1.09
C PHE A 445 -23.93 4.13 -0.18
N LEU A 446 -24.21 3.68 1.05
CA LEU A 446 -25.10 4.33 1.99
C LEU A 446 -24.29 4.92 3.14
N SER A 447 -24.19 6.23 3.22
CA SER A 447 -23.36 6.92 4.22
C SER A 447 -23.96 6.91 5.63
N ASN A 448 -25.27 6.94 5.75
CA ASN A 448 -25.98 7.14 7.03
C ASN A 448 -27.00 6.08 7.36
N GLU A 449 -27.21 5.08 6.51
CA GLU A 449 -28.21 4.05 6.72
C GLU A 449 -27.58 2.74 7.20
N LEU A 450 -28.30 2.03 8.07
CA LEU A 450 -27.95 0.72 8.59
C LEU A 450 -28.38 -0.37 7.60
N PHE A 451 -27.78 -0.35 6.42
CA PHE A 451 -27.92 -1.44 5.46
C PHE A 451 -26.65 -2.27 5.41
N PHE A 452 -26.78 -3.57 5.67
CA PHE A 452 -25.67 -4.50 5.70
C PHE A 452 -25.77 -5.50 4.56
N GLU A 453 -24.60 -5.80 3.97
CA GLU A 453 -24.47 -6.78 2.90
C GLU A 453 -23.71 -8.00 3.45
N PRO A 454 -24.30 -9.21 3.43
CA PRO A 454 -23.56 -10.39 3.81
C PRO A 454 -22.51 -10.72 2.75
N SER A 455 -21.31 -11.08 3.17
CA SER A 455 -20.25 -11.57 2.28
C SER A 455 -19.68 -12.89 2.83
N LEU A 456 -19.45 -13.83 1.94
CA LEU A 456 -18.73 -15.06 2.24
C LEU A 456 -17.24 -14.81 2.06
N GLU A 457 -16.50 -15.00 3.13
CA GLU A 457 -15.05 -14.81 3.15
C GLU A 457 -14.33 -16.12 3.40
N ILE A 458 -13.22 -16.30 2.74
CA ILE A 458 -12.49 -17.56 2.76
C ILE A 458 -11.00 -17.30 2.96
N VAL A 459 -10.41 -18.01 3.91
CA VAL A 459 -8.96 -18.13 4.03
C VAL A 459 -8.59 -19.60 3.85
N LEU A 460 -7.71 -19.90 2.91
CA LEU A 460 -7.17 -21.24 2.70
C LEU A 460 -5.71 -21.28 3.15
N LEU A 461 -5.36 -22.33 3.84
CA LEU A 461 -4.00 -22.58 4.33
C LEU A 461 -3.53 -23.94 3.83
N ARG A 462 -2.34 -23.98 3.25
CA ARG A 462 -1.64 -25.22 2.84
C ARG A 462 -0.17 -25.13 3.23
N GLN A 463 0.28 -26.10 3.98
CA GLN A 463 1.70 -26.23 4.29
C GLN A 463 2.40 -27.01 3.17
N LEU A 464 3.47 -26.43 2.63
CA LEU A 464 4.35 -27.02 1.63
C LEU A 464 5.65 -27.49 2.28
N ALA A 465 6.47 -28.23 1.54
CA ALA A 465 7.79 -28.62 1.99
C ALA A 465 8.70 -27.41 2.28
N ASN A 466 9.80 -27.65 2.97
CA ASN A 466 10.83 -26.66 3.28
C ASN A 466 10.34 -25.44 4.07
N GLY A 467 9.32 -25.62 4.91
CA GLY A 467 8.82 -24.55 5.77
C GLY A 467 8.12 -23.42 5.01
N ILE A 468 7.44 -23.74 3.92
CA ILE A 468 6.66 -22.81 3.13
C ILE A 468 5.17 -22.97 3.45
N VAL A 469 4.45 -21.88 3.55
CA VAL A 469 2.99 -21.87 3.72
C VAL A 469 2.37 -21.08 2.59
N ALA A 470 1.42 -21.72 1.89
CA ALA A 470 0.56 -21.04 0.91
C ALA A 470 -0.71 -20.57 1.60
N VAL A 471 -1.05 -19.30 1.39
CA VAL A 471 -2.22 -18.64 2.00
C VAL A 471 -3.03 -17.98 0.90
N PHE A 472 -4.29 -18.34 0.78
CA PHE A 472 -5.28 -17.59 0.01
C PHE A 472 -6.18 -16.83 0.96
N ASP A 473 -6.48 -15.58 0.66
CA ASP A 473 -7.42 -14.75 1.40
C ASP A 473 -8.31 -13.98 0.44
N SER A 474 -9.61 -14.19 0.51
CA SER A 474 -10.60 -13.52 -0.36
C SER A 474 -10.61 -11.99 -0.20
N ARG A 475 -10.25 -11.49 0.99
CA ARG A 475 -10.13 -10.04 1.28
C ARG A 475 -8.78 -9.46 0.86
N GLY A 476 -7.83 -10.29 0.45
CA GLY A 476 -6.49 -9.85 0.07
C GLY A 476 -5.64 -9.30 1.22
N ARG A 477 -5.94 -9.68 2.47
CA ARG A 477 -5.15 -9.29 3.65
C ARG A 477 -3.73 -9.81 3.53
N THR A 478 -2.80 -9.10 4.14
CA THR A 478 -1.39 -9.51 4.21
C THR A 478 -1.10 -10.19 5.55
N TYR A 479 -0.42 -11.31 5.49
CA TYR A 479 -0.05 -12.12 6.66
C TYR A 479 1.47 -12.18 6.86
N SER A 480 2.22 -11.38 6.12
CA SER A 480 3.67 -11.32 6.23
C SER A 480 4.11 -10.92 7.64
N SER A 481 5.00 -11.72 8.22
CA SER A 481 5.57 -11.50 9.55
C SER A 481 4.53 -11.42 10.68
N ASP A 482 3.42 -12.14 10.54
CA ASP A 482 2.39 -12.24 11.58
C ASP A 482 2.85 -13.21 12.68
N ALA A 483 3.27 -12.66 13.80
CA ALA A 483 3.83 -13.44 14.91
C ALA A 483 2.81 -14.37 15.59
N GLU A 484 1.52 -14.00 15.64
CA GLU A 484 0.48 -14.86 16.25
C GLU A 484 0.20 -16.10 15.40
N LEU A 485 0.38 -15.97 14.08
CA LEU A 485 0.22 -17.06 13.13
C LEU A 485 1.52 -17.85 12.91
N ASN A 486 2.65 -17.38 13.48
CA ASN A 486 3.99 -17.87 13.18
C ASN A 486 4.32 -17.84 11.68
N PHE A 487 3.84 -16.83 10.97
CA PHE A 487 4.20 -16.55 9.59
C PHE A 487 5.42 -15.64 9.52
N GLY A 488 6.35 -16.01 8.66
CA GLY A 488 7.56 -15.24 8.38
C GLY A 488 7.39 -14.28 7.20
N SER A 489 8.53 -13.94 6.61
CA SER A 489 8.59 -13.08 5.43
C SER A 489 8.04 -13.78 4.17
N PRO A 490 7.63 -13.02 3.14
CA PRO A 490 7.34 -13.57 1.82
C PRO A 490 8.56 -14.28 1.24
N LEU A 491 8.31 -15.31 0.42
CA LEU A 491 9.39 -16.02 -0.30
C LEU A 491 10.23 -15.03 -1.11
N GLU A 492 11.51 -15.33 -1.23
CA GLU A 492 12.49 -14.56 -1.98
C GLU A 492 12.11 -14.48 -3.47
N GLN A 493 12.43 -13.34 -4.09
CA GLN A 493 12.17 -13.13 -5.51
C GLN A 493 12.73 -14.27 -6.39
N SER A 494 13.95 -14.71 -6.13
CA SER A 494 14.60 -15.80 -6.88
C SER A 494 13.79 -17.10 -6.84
N LYS A 495 13.22 -17.45 -5.70
CA LYS A 495 12.34 -18.62 -5.55
C LYS A 495 11.02 -18.44 -6.28
N LEU A 496 10.35 -17.28 -6.11
CA LEU A 496 9.08 -17.01 -6.78
C LEU A 496 9.20 -17.09 -8.31
N LEU A 497 10.30 -16.56 -8.86
CA LEU A 497 10.55 -16.58 -10.30
C LEU A 497 10.78 -18.00 -10.87
N LYS A 498 11.17 -18.98 -10.05
CA LYS A 498 11.35 -20.37 -10.49
C LYS A 498 10.10 -20.98 -11.12
N VAL A 499 8.92 -20.51 -10.76
CA VAL A 499 7.66 -20.97 -11.38
C VAL A 499 7.65 -20.70 -12.89
N MET A 500 8.37 -19.68 -13.35
CA MET A 500 8.46 -19.35 -14.78
C MET A 500 9.32 -20.35 -15.58
N THR A 501 10.15 -21.13 -14.92
CA THR A 501 11.04 -22.10 -15.58
C THR A 501 10.31 -23.32 -16.18
N ARG A 502 9.00 -23.42 -15.98
CA ARG A 502 8.16 -24.46 -16.60
C ARG A 502 8.09 -24.38 -18.12
N GLY A 503 8.28 -23.18 -18.68
CA GLY A 503 8.33 -22.99 -20.12
C GLY A 503 9.74 -23.16 -20.66
N ALA A 504 9.87 -23.41 -21.96
CA ALA A 504 11.16 -23.39 -22.64
C ALA A 504 11.77 -21.97 -22.68
N SER A 505 10.91 -20.95 -22.72
CA SER A 505 11.30 -19.55 -22.59
C SER A 505 10.18 -18.72 -21.95
N ILE A 506 10.52 -17.50 -21.55
CA ILE A 506 9.57 -16.56 -20.97
C ILE A 506 9.40 -15.33 -21.86
N ARG A 507 8.23 -14.71 -21.77
CA ARG A 507 7.90 -13.44 -22.38
C ARG A 507 7.33 -12.51 -21.32
N PRO A 508 8.17 -11.67 -20.69
CA PRO A 508 7.71 -10.68 -19.73
C PRO A 508 6.85 -9.62 -20.42
N LYS A 509 5.64 -9.36 -19.88
CA LYS A 509 4.66 -8.44 -20.48
C LYS A 509 4.43 -7.18 -19.68
N GLU A 510 4.54 -7.27 -18.38
CA GLU A 510 4.31 -6.14 -17.48
C GLU A 510 5.20 -6.28 -16.25
N ALA A 511 5.82 -5.20 -15.85
CA ALA A 511 6.57 -5.12 -14.61
C ALA A 511 6.23 -3.82 -13.87
N SER A 512 5.98 -3.94 -12.57
CA SER A 512 5.87 -2.79 -11.67
C SER A 512 7.12 -2.70 -10.82
N THR A 513 7.62 -1.50 -10.63
CA THR A 513 8.90 -1.24 -9.99
C THR A 513 8.79 -0.20 -8.90
N ARG A 514 9.67 -0.25 -7.93
CA ARG A 514 9.81 0.73 -6.86
C ARG A 514 11.24 1.22 -6.78
N SER A 515 11.43 2.52 -6.60
CA SER A 515 12.77 3.14 -6.50
C SER A 515 13.48 2.71 -5.21
N ILE A 516 14.76 2.38 -5.36
CA ILE A 516 15.71 2.22 -4.23
C ILE A 516 16.69 3.40 -4.15
N ASN A 517 16.56 4.39 -5.03
CA ASN A 517 17.42 5.55 -5.09
C ASN A 517 16.92 6.67 -4.16
N SER A 518 17.84 7.46 -3.64
CA SER A 518 17.54 8.65 -2.82
C SER A 518 17.12 9.89 -3.62
N ALA A 519 17.24 9.85 -4.95
CA ALA A 519 16.99 11.01 -5.79
C ALA A 519 15.51 11.37 -5.90
N ARG A 520 15.09 12.48 -5.31
CA ARG A 520 13.71 12.97 -5.26
C ARG A 520 13.07 13.31 -6.62
N LYS A 521 13.89 13.58 -7.65
CA LYS A 521 13.39 13.99 -8.97
C LYS A 521 13.07 12.83 -9.91
N ARG A 522 13.20 11.59 -9.46
CA ARG A 522 12.86 10.39 -10.24
C ARG A 522 11.52 9.84 -9.82
N PRO A 523 10.80 9.17 -10.72
CA PRO A 523 9.58 8.45 -10.33
C PRO A 523 9.86 7.45 -9.22
N GLU A 524 9.03 7.43 -8.18
CA GLU A 524 9.14 6.47 -7.09
C GLU A 524 8.60 5.08 -7.47
N ALA A 525 7.66 5.04 -8.38
CA ALA A 525 7.13 3.80 -8.95
C ALA A 525 6.89 3.96 -10.45
N MET A 526 7.09 2.88 -11.19
CA MET A 526 6.78 2.81 -12.62
C MET A 526 6.09 1.49 -12.92
N VAL A 527 5.18 1.53 -13.89
CA VAL A 527 4.59 0.34 -14.51
C VAL A 527 4.98 0.34 -15.98
N ILE A 528 5.60 -0.73 -16.41
CA ILE A 528 6.09 -0.92 -17.78
C ILE A 528 5.27 -2.04 -18.41
N LYS A 529 4.72 -1.79 -19.58
CA LYS A 529 3.95 -2.78 -20.37
C LYS A 529 4.49 -2.85 -21.79
N GLY A 530 4.57 -4.05 -22.34
CA GLY A 530 5.00 -4.29 -23.71
C GLY A 530 4.55 -5.66 -24.18
N GLU A 531 4.77 -5.93 -25.45
CA GLU A 531 4.54 -7.26 -25.99
C GLU A 531 5.57 -8.26 -25.43
N ASN A 532 6.82 -7.84 -25.35
CA ASN A 532 7.90 -8.55 -24.70
C ASN A 532 8.89 -7.54 -24.09
N LEU A 533 8.97 -7.48 -22.76
CA LEU A 533 9.84 -6.53 -22.09
C LEU A 533 11.34 -6.86 -22.25
N ASP A 534 11.68 -8.09 -22.61
CA ASP A 534 13.07 -8.45 -22.93
C ASP A 534 13.58 -7.80 -24.22
N ASP A 535 12.69 -7.35 -25.10
CA ASP A 535 13.03 -6.58 -26.30
C ASP A 535 13.29 -5.11 -25.98
N LEU A 536 12.85 -4.62 -24.83
CA LEU A 536 13.23 -3.29 -24.34
C LEU A 536 14.70 -3.33 -23.96
N GLY A 537 15.56 -2.79 -24.79
CA GLY A 537 16.99 -2.68 -24.54
C GLY A 537 17.28 -2.05 -23.18
N GLY A 538 18.36 -2.46 -22.52
CA GLY A 538 18.70 -2.12 -21.16
C GLY A 538 18.55 -0.63 -20.85
N GLN A 539 17.54 -0.33 -20.07
CA GLN A 539 17.33 1.02 -19.59
C GLN A 539 18.08 1.17 -18.27
N GLN A 540 19.12 1.93 -18.25
CA GLN A 540 19.99 2.22 -17.08
C GLN A 540 19.21 2.54 -15.80
N GLN A 541 18.05 3.13 -15.92
CA GLN A 541 17.23 3.50 -14.79
C GLN A 541 16.72 2.30 -14.01
N PHE A 542 16.64 1.10 -14.56
CA PHE A 542 16.12 -0.06 -13.85
C PHE A 542 17.04 -0.56 -12.74
N ALA A 543 18.34 -0.35 -12.82
CA ALA A 543 19.27 -0.66 -11.73
C ALA A 543 18.98 0.12 -10.44
N ALA A 544 18.30 1.26 -10.53
CA ALA A 544 17.86 2.07 -9.40
C ALA A 544 16.45 1.68 -8.90
N TYR A 545 15.89 0.61 -9.43
CA TYR A 545 14.55 0.13 -9.08
C TYR A 545 14.59 -1.34 -8.71
N ARG A 546 13.82 -1.71 -7.70
CA ARG A 546 13.49 -3.09 -7.40
C ARG A 546 12.17 -3.47 -8.10
N MET A 547 12.04 -4.70 -8.47
CA MET A 547 10.81 -5.24 -9.02
C MET A 547 9.82 -5.52 -7.89
N SER A 548 8.61 -4.99 -7.99
CA SER A 548 7.51 -5.28 -7.05
C SER A 548 6.54 -6.30 -7.60
N THR A 549 6.24 -6.26 -8.90
CA THR A 549 5.41 -7.26 -9.57
C THR A 549 5.92 -7.54 -10.97
N ILE A 550 5.67 -8.74 -11.47
CA ILE A 550 5.91 -9.09 -12.87
C ILE A 550 4.83 -10.02 -13.40
N LYS A 551 4.43 -9.78 -14.64
CA LYS A 551 3.56 -10.67 -15.40
C LYS A 551 4.31 -11.21 -16.61
N CYS A 552 4.35 -12.54 -16.73
CA CYS A 552 5.05 -13.23 -17.79
C CYS A 552 4.15 -14.28 -18.43
N ASP A 553 4.25 -14.41 -19.75
CA ASP A 553 3.81 -15.62 -20.44
C ASP A 553 4.99 -16.62 -20.50
N THR A 554 4.71 -17.88 -20.28
CA THR A 554 5.64 -18.98 -20.54
C THR A 554 5.34 -19.56 -21.91
N LEU A 555 6.39 -19.89 -22.64
CA LEU A 555 6.30 -20.44 -24.00
C LEU A 555 6.82 -21.87 -24.02
N ASP A 556 6.22 -22.69 -24.88
CA ASP A 556 6.71 -24.03 -25.18
C ASP A 556 7.92 -24.02 -26.16
N ASN A 557 8.44 -25.19 -26.50
CA ASN A 557 9.56 -25.33 -27.45
C ASN A 557 9.21 -24.85 -28.88
N GLN A 558 7.94 -24.64 -29.17
CA GLN A 558 7.47 -24.15 -30.48
C GLN A 558 7.19 -22.65 -30.47
N GLY A 559 7.38 -21.99 -29.30
CA GLY A 559 7.11 -20.56 -29.10
C GLY A 559 5.62 -20.24 -28.83
N ASN A 560 4.77 -21.23 -28.63
CA ASN A 560 3.37 -21.02 -28.29
C ASN A 560 3.25 -20.78 -26.78
N LYS A 561 2.24 -19.99 -26.40
CA LYS A 561 1.96 -19.72 -25.01
C LYS A 561 1.48 -20.98 -24.27
N SER A 562 2.23 -21.37 -23.23
CA SER A 562 1.93 -22.52 -22.36
C SER A 562 1.32 -22.12 -21.01
N GLY A 563 1.53 -20.89 -20.59
CA GLY A 563 1.01 -20.37 -19.31
C GLY A 563 1.13 -18.86 -19.20
N SER A 564 0.53 -18.28 -18.16
CA SER A 564 0.66 -16.86 -17.84
C SER A 564 0.70 -16.70 -16.33
N TYR A 565 1.81 -16.21 -15.81
CA TYR A 565 2.03 -16.02 -14.38
C TYR A 565 2.08 -14.55 -14.02
N TYR A 566 1.43 -14.21 -12.92
CA TYR A 566 1.61 -12.94 -12.22
C TYR A 566 2.33 -13.22 -10.90
N ILE A 567 3.42 -12.54 -10.66
CA ILE A 567 4.22 -12.67 -9.44
C ILE A 567 4.30 -11.32 -8.75
N GLY A 568 3.81 -11.27 -7.51
CA GLY A 568 3.93 -10.13 -6.62
C GLY A 568 5.06 -10.39 -5.62
N VAL A 569 6.22 -9.78 -5.87
CA VAL A 569 7.45 -10.04 -5.11
C VAL A 569 7.32 -9.61 -3.66
N ASP A 570 6.74 -8.44 -3.41
CA ASP A 570 6.62 -7.85 -2.07
C ASP A 570 5.70 -8.68 -1.15
N ALA A 571 4.67 -9.29 -1.70
CA ALA A 571 3.69 -10.07 -0.95
C ALA A 571 3.88 -11.58 -1.09
N GLY A 572 4.90 -12.04 -1.83
CA GLY A 572 5.10 -13.47 -2.08
C GLY A 572 4.00 -14.11 -2.93
N ARG A 573 3.31 -13.33 -3.78
CA ARG A 573 2.14 -13.79 -4.53
C ARG A 573 2.53 -14.48 -5.82
N ILE A 574 1.89 -15.61 -6.10
CA ILE A 574 1.90 -16.27 -7.39
C ILE A 574 0.45 -16.47 -7.83
N SER A 575 0.14 -16.06 -9.03
CA SER A 575 -1.15 -16.30 -9.67
C SER A 575 -0.94 -16.89 -11.05
N ASP A 576 -1.75 -17.87 -11.39
CA ASP A 576 -1.78 -18.54 -12.69
C ASP A 576 -3.13 -18.27 -13.34
N HIS A 577 -3.16 -17.79 -14.57
CA HIS A 577 -4.35 -17.47 -15.35
C HIS A 577 -5.48 -16.76 -14.59
N LYS A 578 -5.63 -15.47 -14.82
CA LYS A 578 -6.53 -14.56 -14.09
C LYS A 578 -7.99 -15.03 -13.98
N ASP A 579 -8.45 -15.84 -14.93
CA ASP A 579 -9.87 -16.25 -15.07
C ASP A 579 -10.10 -17.73 -14.75
N ARG A 580 -9.06 -18.47 -14.36
CA ARG A 580 -9.18 -19.89 -14.01
C ARG A 580 -9.57 -20.01 -12.54
N GLN A 581 -10.61 -20.79 -12.30
CA GLN A 581 -11.04 -21.17 -10.97
C GLN A 581 -10.72 -22.64 -10.75
N PHE A 582 -10.30 -22.98 -9.56
CA PHE A 582 -9.87 -24.30 -9.16
C PHE A 582 -10.83 -24.89 -8.13
N SER A 583 -11.22 -26.16 -8.30
CA SER A 583 -11.71 -26.94 -7.17
C SER A 583 -10.60 -27.12 -6.13
N LEU A 584 -10.90 -27.59 -4.93
CA LEU A 584 -9.84 -27.83 -3.92
C LEU A 584 -8.85 -28.89 -4.38
N ALA A 585 -9.28 -29.91 -5.12
CA ALA A 585 -8.41 -30.94 -5.66
C ALA A 585 -7.45 -30.35 -6.73
N ASP A 586 -7.99 -29.59 -7.71
CA ASP A 586 -7.15 -28.92 -8.71
C ASP A 586 -6.15 -27.96 -8.07
N LEU A 587 -6.57 -27.26 -7.00
CA LEU A 587 -5.72 -26.33 -6.27
C LEU A 587 -4.58 -27.05 -5.55
N ASP A 588 -4.84 -28.20 -4.97
CA ASP A 588 -3.80 -29.01 -4.30
C ASP A 588 -2.79 -29.56 -5.31
N GLU A 589 -3.24 -30.06 -6.48
CA GLU A 589 -2.36 -30.43 -7.60
C GLU A 589 -1.51 -29.25 -8.07
N TRP A 590 -2.11 -28.04 -8.10
CA TRP A 590 -1.38 -26.82 -8.45
C TRP A 590 -0.34 -26.49 -7.38
N PHE A 591 -0.63 -26.64 -6.09
CA PHE A 591 0.33 -26.43 -5.01
C PHE A 591 1.50 -27.43 -5.11
N GLU A 592 1.24 -28.71 -5.37
CA GLU A 592 2.30 -29.71 -5.59
C GLU A 592 3.20 -29.34 -6.77
N MET A 593 2.61 -28.81 -7.83
CA MET A 593 3.36 -28.35 -8.98
C MET A 593 4.24 -27.14 -8.64
N ILE A 594 3.69 -26.16 -7.91
CA ILE A 594 4.47 -25.00 -7.44
C ILE A 594 5.62 -25.47 -6.55
N GLU A 595 5.37 -26.38 -5.62
CA GLU A 595 6.38 -26.96 -4.74
C GLU A 595 7.57 -27.57 -5.52
N LYS A 596 7.29 -28.34 -6.56
CA LYS A 596 8.31 -28.90 -7.45
C LYS A 596 9.12 -27.79 -8.16
N CYS A 597 8.47 -26.72 -8.60
CA CYS A 597 9.16 -25.58 -9.19
C CYS A 597 10.07 -24.85 -8.19
N LEU A 598 9.58 -24.62 -6.98
CA LEU A 598 10.33 -23.95 -5.93
C LEU A 598 11.56 -24.74 -5.48
N ALA A 599 11.49 -26.07 -5.55
CA ALA A 599 12.59 -26.97 -5.24
C ALA A 599 13.62 -27.12 -6.38
N SER A 600 13.33 -26.62 -7.58
CA SER A 600 14.23 -26.70 -8.74
C SER A 600 15.50 -25.87 -8.55
N ASP A 601 16.63 -26.34 -9.08
CA ASP A 601 17.89 -25.58 -9.12
C ASP A 601 17.96 -24.62 -10.31
N VAL A 602 17.01 -24.68 -11.23
CA VAL A 602 16.96 -23.81 -12.41
C VAL A 602 16.45 -22.44 -12.03
N GLU A 603 17.17 -21.41 -12.40
CA GLU A 603 16.75 -20.01 -12.21
C GLU A 603 16.08 -19.45 -13.47
N ALA A 604 15.06 -18.66 -13.30
CA ALA A 604 14.47 -17.90 -14.41
C ALA A 604 15.44 -16.79 -14.83
N SER A 605 15.73 -16.72 -16.11
CA SER A 605 16.62 -15.72 -16.71
C SER A 605 15.88 -14.93 -17.79
N GLY A 606 16.19 -13.65 -17.89
CA GLY A 606 15.68 -12.73 -18.90
C GLY A 606 16.39 -11.40 -18.77
N ARG A 607 16.47 -10.62 -19.82
CA ARG A 607 17.13 -9.31 -19.80
C ARG A 607 16.48 -8.40 -18.78
N ILE A 608 15.16 -8.28 -18.83
CA ILE A 608 14.42 -7.41 -17.91
C ILE A 608 14.56 -7.86 -16.45
N LEU A 609 14.57 -9.18 -16.20
CA LEU A 609 14.72 -9.72 -14.85
C LEU A 609 16.08 -9.37 -14.23
N ASN A 610 17.13 -9.33 -15.08
CA ASN A 610 18.48 -9.03 -14.65
C ASN A 610 18.78 -7.52 -14.57
N SER A 611 17.92 -6.67 -15.14
CA SER A 611 18.11 -5.21 -15.15
C SER A 611 17.70 -4.55 -13.83
N PHE A 612 16.86 -5.18 -13.02
CA PHE A 612 16.43 -4.64 -11.72
C PHE A 612 17.41 -4.98 -10.60
N SER A 613 17.43 -4.10 -9.59
CA SER A 613 18.19 -4.37 -8.37
C SER A 613 17.68 -5.63 -7.66
N LYS A 614 18.64 -6.46 -7.23
CA LYS A 614 18.35 -7.72 -6.50
C LYS A 614 18.54 -7.51 -5.00
N PRO A 615 17.76 -8.22 -4.16
CA PRO A 615 18.00 -8.21 -2.72
C PRO A 615 19.38 -8.73 -2.37
N ILE A 616 19.99 -8.15 -1.35
CA ILE A 616 21.30 -8.56 -0.81
C ILE A 616 21.20 -8.94 0.66
N ILE A 617 22.19 -9.68 1.14
CA ILE A 617 22.43 -9.90 2.56
C ILE A 617 23.56 -8.95 2.97
N PRO A 618 23.29 -7.94 3.81
CA PRO A 618 24.31 -7.01 4.27
C PRO A 618 25.40 -7.74 5.09
N THR A 619 26.66 -7.43 4.85
CA THR A 619 27.80 -7.98 5.60
C THR A 619 28.32 -6.99 6.64
N ASP A 620 28.06 -5.70 6.44
CA ASP A 620 28.57 -4.61 7.27
C ASP A 620 27.49 -4.07 8.20
N ALA A 621 27.90 -3.36 9.24
CA ALA A 621 27.02 -2.70 10.16
C ALA A 621 26.12 -1.66 9.45
N LEU A 622 24.84 -1.73 9.71
CA LEU A 622 23.82 -0.88 9.09
C LEU A 622 23.62 0.39 9.94
N MET A 623 24.13 1.51 9.46
CA MET A 623 23.92 2.82 10.07
C MET A 623 22.98 3.64 9.19
N ALA A 624 21.77 3.90 9.66
CA ALA A 624 20.81 4.70 8.92
C ALA A 624 21.33 6.12 8.67
N GLU A 625 21.10 6.65 7.47
CA GLU A 625 21.41 8.01 7.06
C GLU A 625 20.15 8.84 6.85
N SER A 626 19.12 8.22 6.29
CA SER A 626 17.81 8.85 6.13
C SER A 626 16.70 7.82 6.04
N VAL A 627 15.50 8.24 6.40
CA VAL A 627 14.28 7.46 6.29
C VAL A 627 13.22 8.22 5.51
N VAL A 628 12.46 7.50 4.72
CA VAL A 628 11.35 8.04 3.91
C VAL A 628 10.09 7.26 4.23
N PHE A 629 9.03 7.98 4.61
CA PHE A 629 7.70 7.44 4.82
C PHE A 629 6.75 7.90 3.73
N ASP A 630 5.83 7.03 3.33
CA ASP A 630 4.73 7.34 2.42
C ASP A 630 3.40 7.26 3.20
N PHE A 631 2.90 8.42 3.61
CA PHE A 631 1.60 8.53 4.26
C PHE A 631 0.47 8.82 3.27
N SER A 632 0.77 8.97 1.99
CA SER A 632 -0.25 9.15 0.93
C SER A 632 -1.15 7.92 0.73
N ILE A 633 -0.76 6.79 1.30
CA ILE A 633 -1.59 5.57 1.33
C ILE A 633 -2.85 5.70 2.21
N TYR A 634 -2.92 6.72 3.05
CA TYR A 634 -4.05 6.98 3.92
C TYR A 634 -4.93 8.09 3.33
N GLU A 635 -6.23 7.84 3.24
CA GLU A 635 -7.20 8.80 2.67
C GLU A 635 -7.45 10.00 3.58
N LYS A 636 -7.16 9.88 4.86
CA LYS A 636 -7.38 10.92 5.87
C LYS A 636 -6.06 11.28 6.54
N PRO A 637 -5.91 12.54 7.00
CA PRO A 637 -4.78 12.91 7.86
C PRO A 637 -4.69 11.98 9.06
N ILE A 638 -3.45 11.63 9.42
CA ILE A 638 -3.20 10.74 10.54
C ILE A 638 -3.07 11.56 11.80
N GLU A 639 -3.85 11.21 12.78
CA GLU A 639 -3.88 11.87 14.08
C GLU A 639 -3.18 11.02 15.13
N PHE A 640 -2.32 11.65 15.93
CA PHE A 640 -1.59 11.03 17.03
C PHE A 640 -1.86 11.74 18.35
N LEU A 641 -1.81 10.99 19.43
CA LEU A 641 -1.64 11.51 20.78
C LEU A 641 -0.22 11.18 21.24
N VAL A 642 0.60 12.20 21.45
CA VAL A 642 1.94 12.05 21.99
C VAL A 642 1.96 12.64 23.38
N ASN A 643 2.17 11.81 24.41
CA ASN A 643 2.09 12.23 25.81
C ASN A 643 0.78 13.01 26.12
N GLY A 644 -0.33 12.62 25.49
CA GLY A 644 -1.64 13.26 25.64
C GLY A 644 -1.85 14.55 24.82
N ILE A 645 -0.90 14.96 23.99
CA ILE A 645 -1.02 16.09 23.06
C ILE A 645 -1.36 15.58 21.68
N LYS A 646 -2.49 16.02 21.14
CA LYS A 646 -2.92 15.64 19.79
C LYS A 646 -2.16 16.44 18.73
N PHE A 647 -1.62 15.75 17.74
CA PHE A 647 -1.13 16.36 16.52
C PHE A 647 -1.56 15.56 15.29
N GLU A 648 -1.59 16.22 14.16
CA GLU A 648 -2.05 15.69 12.88
C GLU A 648 -0.90 15.74 11.89
N LEU A 649 -0.63 14.61 11.22
CA LEU A 649 0.27 14.55 10.08
C LEU A 649 -0.57 14.64 8.80
N ASP A 650 -0.19 15.60 7.96
CA ASP A 650 -0.74 15.69 6.62
C ASP A 650 -0.37 14.46 5.78
N ASN A 651 -1.24 14.08 4.83
CA ASN A 651 -1.05 12.95 3.92
C ASN A 651 0.07 13.25 2.92
N SER A 652 1.29 13.33 3.39
CA SER A 652 2.43 13.68 2.57
C SER A 652 3.53 12.62 2.64
N PHE A 653 4.36 12.66 1.63
CA PHE A 653 5.57 11.90 1.55
C PHE A 653 6.61 12.58 2.45
N LEU A 654 6.96 11.98 3.58
CA LEU A 654 7.87 12.57 4.56
C LEU A 654 9.26 11.98 4.44
N TYR A 655 10.22 12.89 4.44
CA TYR A 655 11.64 12.59 4.36
C TYR A 655 12.38 13.17 5.56
N TYR A 656 13.06 12.31 6.32
CA TYR A 656 13.85 12.68 7.48
C TYR A 656 15.30 12.30 7.27
N GLN A 657 16.21 13.24 7.55
CA GLN A 657 17.62 12.93 7.70
C GLN A 657 17.83 12.31 9.08
N TYR A 658 18.49 11.16 9.11
CA TYR A 658 18.75 10.44 10.34
C TYR A 658 20.11 10.86 10.91
N ASP A 659 20.10 11.41 12.12
CA ASP A 659 21.30 11.71 12.90
C ASP A 659 21.15 11.09 14.29
N SER A 660 21.30 9.74 14.37
CA SER A 660 21.01 8.87 15.51
C SER A 660 19.52 8.82 15.96
N LYS A 661 18.73 9.76 15.57
CA LYS A 661 17.27 9.81 15.79
C LYS A 661 16.62 10.81 14.84
N PHE A 662 15.37 10.60 14.48
CA PHE A 662 14.59 11.60 13.78
C PHE A 662 13.43 12.09 14.66
N VAL A 663 12.95 13.28 14.36
CA VAL A 663 11.91 13.94 15.11
C VAL A 663 10.69 14.14 14.24
N LEU A 664 9.55 13.59 14.67
CA LEU A 664 8.26 13.92 14.09
C LEU A 664 7.86 15.32 14.56
N SER A 665 7.56 16.19 13.60
CA SER A 665 7.10 17.55 13.85
C SER A 665 5.90 17.86 12.96
N ASN A 666 4.88 18.51 13.49
CA ASN A 666 3.75 19.03 12.72
C ASN A 666 4.02 20.43 12.12
N GLY A 667 5.27 20.92 12.20
CA GLY A 667 5.70 22.22 11.68
C GLY A 667 5.33 23.44 12.52
N VAL A 668 4.43 23.31 13.50
CA VAL A 668 3.95 24.42 14.37
C VAL A 668 4.35 24.23 15.83
N GLU A 669 4.28 22.99 16.33
CA GLU A 669 4.82 22.61 17.63
C GLU A 669 5.67 21.36 17.42
N ALA A 670 6.95 21.47 17.75
CA ALA A 670 7.84 20.32 17.77
C ALA A 670 7.37 19.34 18.84
N CYS A 671 6.55 18.38 18.48
CA CYS A 671 6.39 17.19 19.27
C CYS A 671 7.69 16.40 19.07
N ASN A 672 8.64 16.55 19.96
CA ASN A 672 9.96 15.91 19.87
C ASN A 672 9.82 14.41 20.19
N VAL A 673 9.26 13.65 19.25
CA VAL A 673 9.27 12.20 19.31
C VAL A 673 10.58 11.71 18.75
N SER A 674 11.43 11.26 19.64
CA SER A 674 12.71 10.64 19.30
C SER A 674 12.46 9.20 18.86
N ILE A 675 12.80 8.87 17.61
CA ILE A 675 12.64 7.53 17.06
C ILE A 675 13.99 6.99 16.63
N ASN A 676 14.37 5.86 17.21
CA ASN A 676 15.59 5.14 16.86
C ASN A 676 15.27 4.08 15.81
N ILE A 677 16.19 3.90 14.86
CA ILE A 677 16.14 2.84 13.87
C ILE A 677 17.17 1.77 14.26
N ILE A 678 16.70 0.56 14.58
CA ILE A 678 17.53 -0.61 14.81
C ILE A 678 17.45 -1.45 13.54
N ALA A 679 18.58 -1.61 12.85
CA ALA A 679 18.65 -2.39 11.62
C ALA A 679 19.63 -3.56 11.84
N GLU A 680 19.09 -4.76 11.89
CA GLU A 680 19.83 -6.02 11.97
C GLU A 680 19.20 -7.03 11.03
N TYR A 681 19.97 -7.53 10.09
CA TYR A 681 19.43 -8.46 9.09
C TYR A 681 18.74 -9.67 9.76
N PRO A 682 17.56 -10.06 9.34
CA PRO A 682 16.79 -9.53 8.21
C PRO A 682 15.80 -8.40 8.58
N TYR A 683 15.80 -7.89 9.79
CA TYR A 683 14.77 -7.00 10.32
C TYR A 683 15.24 -5.56 10.47
N VAL A 684 14.27 -4.68 10.42
CA VAL A 684 14.42 -3.27 10.81
C VAL A 684 13.28 -2.96 11.78
N GLU A 685 13.62 -2.32 12.89
CA GLU A 685 12.67 -1.94 13.93
C GLU A 685 12.78 -0.44 14.21
N PHE A 686 11.66 0.17 14.52
CA PHE A 686 11.59 1.52 15.07
C PHE A 686 11.35 1.41 16.56
N VAL A 687 12.10 2.17 17.34
CA VAL A 687 11.98 2.20 18.80
C VAL A 687 11.79 3.63 19.25
N THR A 688 10.76 3.88 20.05
CA THR A 688 10.49 5.17 20.66
C THR A 688 10.32 5.04 22.18
N GLU A 689 10.77 6.05 22.93
CA GLU A 689 10.55 6.16 24.36
C GLU A 689 9.26 6.93 24.72
N SER A 690 8.61 7.52 23.70
CA SER A 690 7.40 8.32 23.90
C SER A 690 6.16 7.43 23.84
N ASP A 691 5.19 7.72 24.70
CA ASP A 691 3.86 7.11 24.61
C ASP A 691 3.07 7.76 23.47
N ILE A 692 2.83 6.98 22.40
CA ILE A 692 2.18 7.46 21.17
C ILE A 692 0.99 6.57 20.86
N GLU A 693 -0.18 7.18 20.86
CA GLU A 693 -1.43 6.56 20.45
C GLU A 693 -1.84 7.08 19.06
N ILE A 694 -2.20 6.19 18.14
CA ILE A 694 -2.69 6.55 16.81
C ILE A 694 -4.21 6.58 16.86
N ILE A 695 -4.79 7.72 16.53
CA ILE A 695 -6.25 7.91 16.57
C ILE A 695 -6.87 7.37 15.27
N GLY A 696 -7.92 6.54 15.42
CA GLY A 696 -8.69 6.03 14.28
C GLY A 696 -8.17 4.74 13.66
N PHE A 697 -7.12 4.17 14.23
CA PHE A 697 -6.66 2.81 13.96
C PHE A 697 -7.07 1.88 15.10
N ASP A 698 -7.06 0.57 14.82
CA ASP A 698 -7.31 -0.44 15.84
C ASP A 698 -6.24 -0.31 16.94
N GLU A 699 -6.65 -0.25 18.22
CA GLU A 699 -5.76 -0.04 19.37
C GLU A 699 -4.63 -1.09 19.48
N SER A 700 -4.79 -2.24 18.81
CA SER A 700 -3.73 -3.25 18.67
C SER A 700 -2.60 -2.87 17.71
N PHE A 701 -2.76 -1.75 17.00
CA PHE A 701 -1.82 -1.28 16.00
C PHE A 701 -0.89 -0.23 16.61
N GLY A 702 0.20 -0.68 17.24
CA GLY A 702 1.20 0.21 17.86
C GLY A 702 1.89 1.12 16.84
N PHE A 703 2.42 2.24 17.34
CA PHE A 703 3.07 3.28 16.54
C PHE A 703 4.26 2.75 15.72
N GLU A 704 5.05 1.84 16.26
CA GLU A 704 6.17 1.23 15.56
C GLU A 704 5.71 0.40 14.36
N LYS A 705 4.62 -0.35 14.51
CA LYS A 705 4.01 -1.10 13.40
C LYS A 705 3.44 -0.17 12.33
N PHE A 706 2.87 0.97 12.75
CA PHE A 706 2.43 2.01 11.85
C PHE A 706 3.59 2.58 11.01
N LEU A 707 4.72 2.87 11.65
CA LEU A 707 5.92 3.36 10.94
C LEU A 707 6.45 2.32 9.94
N ILE A 708 6.52 1.05 10.33
CA ILE A 708 6.94 -0.05 9.43
C ILE A 708 5.99 -0.16 8.23
N ARG A 709 4.68 -0.05 8.45
CA ARG A 709 3.69 -0.11 7.37
C ARG A 709 3.78 1.08 6.41
N SER A 710 4.09 2.25 6.93
CA SER A 710 4.24 3.48 6.17
C SER A 710 5.65 3.66 5.61
N LEU A 711 6.56 2.77 5.95
CA LEU A 711 7.95 2.86 5.53
C LEU A 711 8.07 2.65 4.02
N HIS A 712 8.59 3.68 3.35
CA HIS A 712 8.93 3.57 1.94
C HIS A 712 10.35 3.04 1.76
N LYS A 713 11.33 3.63 2.42
CA LYS A 713 12.74 3.19 2.40
C LYS A 713 13.57 3.78 3.54
N ILE A 714 14.64 3.09 3.89
CA ILE A 714 15.73 3.59 4.74
C ILE A 714 17.02 3.53 3.92
N LEU A 715 17.75 4.62 3.93
CA LEU A 715 19.08 4.72 3.30
C LEU A 715 20.14 4.62 4.37
N PHE A 716 21.13 3.76 4.15
CA PHE A 716 22.26 3.56 5.06
C PHE A 716 23.54 4.20 4.51
N LYS A 717 24.44 4.58 5.40
CA LYS A 717 25.71 5.27 5.08
C LYS A 717 26.63 4.49 4.11
N ASN A 718 26.50 3.17 4.08
CA ASN A 718 27.25 2.30 3.18
C ASN A 718 26.60 2.13 1.79
N GLY A 719 25.58 2.92 1.46
CA GLY A 719 24.88 2.87 0.16
C GLY A 719 23.82 1.78 0.05
N ILE A 720 23.57 1.04 1.11
CA ILE A 720 22.48 0.06 1.17
C ILE A 720 21.15 0.78 1.38
N THR A 721 20.09 0.25 0.80
CA THR A 721 18.72 0.71 0.98
C THR A 721 17.85 -0.43 1.48
N TYR A 722 17.08 -0.21 2.54
CA TYR A 722 16.01 -1.10 2.95
C TYR A 722 14.69 -0.61 2.37
N ALA A 723 14.00 -1.47 1.63
CA ALA A 723 12.72 -1.16 1.01
C ALA A 723 11.91 -2.43 0.79
N GLY A 724 10.60 -2.39 1.09
CA GLY A 724 9.72 -3.55 0.91
C GLY A 724 10.16 -4.79 1.68
N GLY A 725 10.69 -4.60 2.89
CA GLY A 725 11.13 -5.69 3.77
C GLY A 725 12.47 -6.33 3.40
N ARG A 726 13.25 -5.73 2.51
CA ARG A 726 14.52 -6.30 2.00
C ARG A 726 15.58 -5.24 1.82
N PHE A 727 16.84 -5.67 1.86
CA PHE A 727 18.00 -4.82 1.62
C PHE A 727 18.44 -4.88 0.16
N TYR A 728 18.81 -3.74 -0.38
CA TYR A 728 19.26 -3.57 -1.75
C TYR A 728 20.49 -2.69 -1.76
N GLU A 729 21.35 -2.88 -2.75
CA GLU A 729 22.46 -2.00 -3.02
C GLU A 729 22.38 -1.52 -4.45
N LEU A 730 22.50 -0.19 -4.65
CA LEU A 730 22.61 0.39 -5.97
C LEU A 730 24.02 0.10 -6.49
N ARG A 731 24.19 -1.06 -7.10
CA ARG A 731 25.46 -1.45 -7.76
C ARG A 731 25.28 -1.38 -9.26
N LEU A 732 26.32 -0.88 -9.93
CA LEU A 732 26.58 -1.30 -11.29
C LEU A 732 26.74 -2.84 -11.25
N PRO A 733 26.36 -3.60 -12.29
CA PRO A 733 26.39 -5.06 -12.30
C PRO A 733 27.82 -5.62 -12.33
N THR A 734 28.60 -5.23 -11.33
CA THR A 734 29.98 -5.61 -11.08
C THR A 734 29.96 -6.66 -9.97
N GLN A 735 29.68 -7.92 -10.29
CA GLN A 735 29.62 -8.97 -9.28
C GLN A 735 30.41 -10.20 -9.71
N ASP A 736 30.85 -10.96 -8.72
CA ASP A 736 31.36 -12.30 -8.92
C ASP A 736 30.42 -13.08 -9.84
N GLY A 737 30.95 -13.56 -10.98
CA GLY A 737 30.18 -14.31 -11.95
C GLY A 737 29.54 -13.49 -13.08
N PHE A 738 29.84 -12.18 -13.25
CA PHE A 738 29.36 -11.42 -14.40
C PHE A 738 29.77 -12.06 -15.74
N VAL A 739 28.78 -12.38 -16.56
CA VAL A 739 28.92 -12.91 -17.92
C VAL A 739 27.95 -12.16 -18.81
N VAL A 740 28.43 -11.65 -19.93
CA VAL A 740 27.60 -10.89 -20.90
C VAL A 740 26.35 -11.69 -21.31
N ALA A 741 26.48 -12.99 -21.52
CA ALA A 741 25.37 -13.85 -21.91
C ALA A 741 24.23 -13.93 -20.88
N ASN A 742 24.52 -13.66 -19.60
CA ASN A 742 23.56 -13.70 -18.49
C ASN A 742 23.22 -12.31 -17.96
N SER A 743 23.56 -11.28 -18.70
CA SER A 743 23.29 -9.87 -18.34
C SER A 743 22.29 -9.24 -19.32
N GLU A 744 21.91 -7.99 -19.06
CA GLU A 744 21.10 -7.17 -19.95
C GLU A 744 21.78 -6.87 -21.29
N LEU A 745 23.11 -7.05 -21.37
CA LEU A 745 23.88 -6.93 -22.62
C LEU A 745 23.78 -8.18 -23.51
N SER A 746 23.11 -9.21 -23.07
CA SER A 746 22.91 -10.45 -23.84
C SER A 746 22.20 -10.14 -25.16
N GLY A 747 22.79 -10.59 -26.27
CA GLY A 747 22.27 -10.32 -27.62
C GLY A 747 22.47 -8.89 -28.12
N VAL A 748 23.03 -7.99 -27.30
CA VAL A 748 23.43 -6.63 -27.65
C VAL A 748 24.94 -6.57 -27.90
N LEU A 749 25.74 -7.00 -26.96
CA LEU A 749 27.19 -7.11 -27.09
C LEU A 749 27.56 -8.50 -27.58
N ILE A 750 28.02 -8.57 -28.85
CA ILE A 750 28.16 -9.83 -29.59
C ILE A 750 29.60 -10.05 -29.98
N ALA A 751 30.14 -11.20 -29.64
CA ALA A 751 31.52 -11.59 -30.03
C ALA A 751 31.52 -12.13 -31.45
N ILE A 752 32.38 -11.53 -32.29
CA ILE A 752 32.65 -12.02 -33.64
C ILE A 752 34.17 -12.32 -33.73
N PRO A 753 34.58 -13.58 -33.82
CA PRO A 753 35.98 -13.97 -33.82
C PRO A 753 36.81 -13.31 -34.94
N GLY A 754 36.23 -13.10 -36.11
CA GLY A 754 36.85 -12.49 -37.26
C GLY A 754 37.16 -10.99 -37.15
N LEU A 755 36.68 -10.34 -36.07
CA LEU A 755 36.94 -8.93 -35.79
C LEU A 755 38.22 -8.67 -34.99
N LEU A 756 38.96 -9.72 -34.63
CA LEU A 756 40.30 -9.63 -34.07
C LEU A 756 41.29 -10.25 -35.05
N GLN A 757 41.95 -9.42 -35.86
CA GLN A 757 42.85 -9.90 -36.86
C GLN A 757 43.98 -8.86 -37.08
N ASP A 758 45.22 -9.34 -37.15
CA ASP A 758 46.37 -8.48 -37.43
C ASP A 758 46.28 -7.97 -38.87
N GLY A 759 46.57 -6.68 -39.05
CA GLY A 759 46.47 -6.00 -40.35
C GLY A 759 45.04 -5.71 -40.80
N LEU A 760 43.99 -6.03 -40.01
CA LEU A 760 42.64 -5.64 -40.33
C LEU A 760 42.49 -4.11 -40.19
N THR A 761 41.91 -3.49 -41.18
CA THR A 761 41.61 -2.05 -41.15
C THR A 761 40.11 -1.83 -41.40
N GLU A 762 39.61 -0.63 -41.16
CA GLU A 762 38.21 -0.28 -41.38
C GLU A 762 37.81 -0.43 -42.84
N LYS A 763 38.55 0.25 -43.73
CA LYS A 763 38.27 0.41 -45.18
C LYS A 763 39.35 -0.20 -46.10
N GLY A 764 40.41 -0.79 -45.54
CA GLY A 764 41.51 -1.39 -46.33
C GLY A 764 42.64 -0.44 -46.62
N HIS A 765 43.01 0.45 -45.67
CA HIS A 765 44.13 1.35 -45.81
C HIS A 765 45.45 0.60 -45.74
N VAL A 766 46.34 0.88 -46.70
CA VAL A 766 47.75 0.55 -46.72
C VAL A 766 48.49 1.82 -47.00
N ASP A 767 49.41 2.24 -46.15
CA ASP A 767 50.20 3.49 -46.27
C ASP A 767 49.33 4.74 -46.52
N GLY A 768 48.16 4.79 -45.87
CA GLY A 768 47.21 5.90 -45.95
C GLY A 768 46.30 5.88 -47.20
N ILE A 769 46.44 4.87 -48.07
CA ILE A 769 45.65 4.74 -49.30
C ILE A 769 44.72 3.55 -49.16
N ILE A 770 43.43 3.74 -49.48
CA ILE A 770 42.47 2.66 -49.49
C ILE A 770 42.77 1.74 -50.70
N GLN A 771 42.95 0.46 -50.45
CA GLN A 771 43.12 -0.58 -51.41
C GLN A 771 41.74 -1.20 -51.74
N THR A 772 41.29 -1.06 -52.94
CA THR A 772 40.03 -1.65 -53.43
C THR A 772 40.14 -1.99 -54.90
N SER A 773 39.28 -2.82 -55.45
CA SER A 773 39.14 -3.07 -56.87
C SER A 773 37.85 -2.47 -57.42
N ALA A 774 37.57 -2.62 -58.68
CA ALA A 774 36.32 -2.16 -59.29
C ALA A 774 35.09 -2.86 -58.71
N ASP A 775 35.24 -4.11 -58.23
CA ASP A 775 34.11 -4.96 -57.77
C ASP A 775 34.15 -5.36 -56.32
N GLU A 776 35.30 -5.20 -55.60
CA GLU A 776 35.51 -5.73 -54.30
C GLU A 776 36.22 -4.76 -53.35
N PHE A 777 35.82 -4.71 -52.09
CA PHE A 777 36.57 -4.07 -51.03
C PHE A 777 37.88 -4.85 -50.75
N SER A 778 38.82 -4.20 -50.10
CA SER A 778 40.07 -4.83 -49.68
C SER A 778 39.77 -6.04 -48.77
N LEU A 779 40.43 -7.16 -48.98
CA LEU A 779 40.26 -8.40 -48.24
C LEU A 779 40.60 -8.19 -46.74
N ASN A 780 41.46 -7.23 -46.41
CA ASN A 780 41.86 -6.90 -45.06
C ASN A 780 41.03 -5.77 -44.43
N SER A 781 39.77 -5.63 -44.84
CA SER A 781 38.91 -4.60 -44.33
C SER A 781 37.63 -5.17 -43.69
N VAL A 782 37.13 -4.46 -42.68
CA VAL A 782 35.83 -4.74 -42.07
C VAL A 782 34.72 -4.56 -43.10
N PHE A 783 34.86 -3.59 -44.00
CA PHE A 783 33.95 -3.37 -45.11
C PHE A 783 33.80 -4.64 -45.97
N TYR A 784 34.91 -5.33 -46.29
CA TYR A 784 34.87 -6.59 -47.01
C TYR A 784 34.10 -7.68 -46.26
N ILE A 785 34.34 -7.75 -44.93
CA ILE A 785 33.62 -8.75 -44.09
C ILE A 785 32.11 -8.52 -44.12
N ILE A 786 31.64 -7.26 -44.05
CA ILE A 786 30.23 -6.90 -44.19
C ILE A 786 29.71 -7.18 -45.59
N ASP A 787 30.47 -6.82 -46.59
CA ASP A 787 30.09 -6.98 -48.02
C ASP A 787 29.87 -8.44 -48.43
N LYS A 788 30.42 -9.41 -47.70
CA LYS A 788 30.12 -10.83 -47.91
C LYS A 788 28.60 -11.14 -47.88
N LEU A 789 27.81 -10.34 -47.20
CA LEU A 789 26.35 -10.50 -47.20
C LEU A 789 25.71 -10.35 -48.60
N LYS A 790 26.39 -9.73 -49.55
CA LYS A 790 25.92 -9.70 -50.94
C LYS A 790 25.78 -11.09 -51.56
N ASN A 791 26.49 -12.07 -51.01
CA ASN A 791 26.45 -13.47 -51.45
C ASN A 791 25.10 -14.16 -51.15
N TYR A 792 24.16 -13.51 -50.49
CA TYR A 792 22.75 -13.96 -50.50
C TYR A 792 22.20 -14.08 -51.91
N SER A 793 22.78 -13.40 -52.87
CA SER A 793 22.45 -13.54 -54.31
C SER A 793 22.87 -14.88 -54.95
N LEU A 794 23.74 -15.65 -54.26
CA LEU A 794 24.20 -16.93 -54.75
C LEU A 794 23.16 -18.04 -54.54
N PRO A 795 23.06 -19.02 -55.42
CA PRO A 795 22.26 -20.20 -55.17
C PRO A 795 22.93 -21.07 -54.11
N ASN A 796 22.28 -21.21 -52.93
CA ASN A 796 22.77 -21.99 -51.81
C ASN A 796 24.15 -21.56 -51.28
N PRO A 797 24.32 -20.32 -50.81
CA PRO A 797 25.60 -19.85 -50.33
C PRO A 797 26.00 -20.57 -49.04
N THR A 798 27.28 -20.85 -48.89
CA THR A 798 27.83 -21.41 -47.66
C THR A 798 27.95 -20.32 -46.57
N ILE A 799 27.98 -20.73 -45.31
CA ILE A 799 28.18 -19.84 -44.15
C ILE A 799 29.47 -19.03 -44.31
N SER A 800 30.53 -19.65 -44.82
CA SER A 800 31.84 -18.95 -45.04
C SER A 800 31.74 -17.87 -46.11
N GLU A 801 30.92 -18.09 -47.12
CA GLU A 801 30.67 -17.10 -48.19
C GLU A 801 29.83 -15.93 -47.71
N LEU A 802 28.84 -16.18 -46.86
CA LEU A 802 28.00 -15.14 -46.26
C LEU A 802 28.67 -14.29 -45.18
N GLY A 803 29.73 -14.82 -44.60
CA GLY A 803 30.49 -14.15 -43.55
C GLY A 803 29.82 -14.18 -42.16
N PRO A 804 30.43 -13.59 -41.15
CA PRO A 804 30.01 -13.78 -39.76
C PRO A 804 28.73 -13.05 -39.36
N PHE A 805 28.22 -12.14 -40.15
CA PHE A 805 27.02 -11.36 -39.86
C PHE A 805 25.72 -11.99 -40.37
N TYR A 806 25.80 -13.09 -41.12
CA TYR A 806 24.65 -13.70 -41.80
C TYR A 806 23.53 -14.13 -40.86
N SER A 807 23.88 -14.58 -39.65
CA SER A 807 22.90 -15.02 -38.66
C SER A 807 22.09 -13.89 -38.01
N HIS A 808 22.56 -12.65 -38.19
CA HIS A 808 21.92 -11.48 -37.58
C HIS A 808 20.97 -10.77 -38.58
N ILE A 809 21.11 -11.05 -39.87
CA ILE A 809 20.18 -10.57 -40.89
C ILE A 809 19.96 -11.69 -41.90
N ALA A 810 18.84 -12.38 -41.80
CA ALA A 810 18.47 -13.41 -42.77
C ALA A 810 17.91 -12.78 -44.07
N ALA A 811 18.31 -13.34 -45.20
CA ALA A 811 17.75 -12.97 -46.52
C ALA A 811 17.75 -11.47 -46.80
N ALA A 812 18.91 -10.82 -46.67
CA ALA A 812 19.06 -9.42 -47.10
C ALA A 812 18.67 -9.28 -48.59
N ASP A 813 17.90 -8.24 -48.88
CA ASP A 813 17.48 -7.93 -50.25
C ASP A 813 18.11 -6.64 -50.79
N PHE A 814 18.55 -5.73 -49.93
CA PHE A 814 19.26 -4.53 -50.29
C PHE A 814 20.49 -4.33 -49.42
N ILE A 815 21.64 -3.98 -50.02
CA ILE A 815 22.88 -3.59 -49.33
C ILE A 815 23.46 -2.41 -50.07
N LEU A 816 23.67 -1.29 -49.35
CA LEU A 816 24.24 -0.06 -49.86
C LEU A 816 25.45 0.31 -48.99
N CYS A 817 26.61 0.57 -49.66
CA CYS A 817 27.73 1.28 -49.03
C CYS A 817 27.43 2.79 -49.08
N SER A 818 27.03 3.36 -47.92
CA SER A 818 26.63 4.76 -47.80
C SER A 818 27.70 5.68 -47.27
N ASP A 819 28.91 5.18 -47.08
CA ASP A 819 30.08 5.95 -46.61
C ASP A 819 30.40 7.13 -47.52
N MET A 820 30.21 8.38 -47.08
CA MET A 820 30.37 9.62 -47.85
C MET A 820 30.67 10.87 -47.03
N GLY A 821 31.14 10.72 -45.80
CA GLY A 821 31.55 11.82 -44.92
C GLY A 821 30.43 12.53 -44.16
N THR A 822 29.19 12.50 -44.65
CA THR A 822 27.97 12.98 -43.96
C THR A 822 26.87 11.95 -44.03
N GLU A 823 27.28 10.72 -44.02
CA GLU A 823 26.42 9.54 -44.16
C GLU A 823 25.54 9.30 -42.91
N PRO A 824 24.36 8.71 -43.08
CA PRO A 824 23.56 8.21 -42.00
C PRO A 824 24.16 6.94 -41.35
N ALA A 825 25.00 6.21 -42.11
CA ALA A 825 25.70 4.99 -41.69
C ALA A 825 26.77 4.65 -42.75
N ASP A 826 27.76 3.80 -42.43
CA ASP A 826 28.73 3.27 -43.40
C ASP A 826 28.04 2.30 -44.39
N PHE A 827 27.14 1.48 -43.88
CA PHE A 827 26.27 0.59 -44.68
C PHE A 827 24.80 0.70 -44.26
N VAL A 828 23.93 0.62 -45.23
CA VAL A 828 22.50 0.35 -45.04
C VAL A 828 22.20 -1.03 -45.56
N ILE A 829 21.71 -1.90 -44.67
CA ILE A 829 21.33 -3.29 -45.00
C ILE A 829 19.85 -3.46 -44.73
N SER A 830 19.15 -4.12 -45.60
CA SER A 830 17.73 -4.28 -45.44
C SER A 830 17.26 -5.66 -45.85
N SER A 831 16.22 -6.14 -45.19
CA SER A 831 15.44 -7.31 -45.52
C SER A 831 13.94 -7.02 -45.31
N PRO A 832 13.02 -7.89 -45.73
CA PRO A 832 11.59 -7.72 -45.44
C PRO A 832 11.27 -7.56 -43.93
N GLU A 833 12.09 -8.10 -43.06
CA GLU A 833 11.88 -8.09 -41.60
C GLU A 833 12.73 -7.05 -40.85
N LYS A 834 13.82 -6.54 -41.47
CA LYS A 834 14.79 -5.67 -40.83
C LYS A 834 15.28 -4.54 -41.69
N LEU A 835 15.51 -3.38 -41.06
CA LEU A 835 16.30 -2.27 -41.61
C LEU A 835 17.44 -1.99 -40.63
N VAL A 836 18.67 -2.05 -41.15
CA VAL A 836 19.90 -1.99 -40.36
C VAL A 836 20.80 -0.86 -40.85
N TYR A 837 21.23 0.03 -39.95
CA TYR A 837 22.26 1.01 -40.19
C TYR A 837 23.53 0.57 -39.46
N VAL A 838 24.62 0.43 -40.25
CA VAL A 838 25.89 -0.12 -39.75
C VAL A 838 26.93 0.97 -39.65
N HIS A 839 27.50 1.13 -38.47
CA HIS A 839 28.63 2.02 -38.23
C HIS A 839 29.89 1.20 -37.87
N VAL A 840 31.00 1.53 -38.48
CA VAL A 840 32.25 0.75 -38.40
C VAL A 840 33.37 1.55 -37.81
N LYS A 841 34.16 0.93 -36.96
CA LYS A 841 35.46 1.42 -36.52
C LYS A 841 36.41 0.25 -36.34
N CYS A 842 37.65 0.46 -36.73
CA CYS A 842 38.71 -0.53 -36.55
C CYS A 842 39.89 0.08 -35.79
N GLY A 843 40.29 -0.58 -34.71
CA GLY A 843 41.52 -0.22 -33.98
C GLY A 843 42.79 -0.59 -34.79
N THR A 844 43.89 0.05 -34.45
CA THR A 844 45.17 -0.06 -35.15
C THR A 844 46.02 -1.28 -34.75
N SER A 845 45.64 -2.04 -33.70
CA SER A 845 46.44 -3.13 -33.15
C SER A 845 45.63 -4.34 -32.86
N ALA A 846 46.09 -5.52 -33.30
CA ALA A 846 45.54 -6.83 -32.90
C ALA A 846 46.06 -7.31 -31.54
N GLN A 847 46.88 -6.56 -30.85
CA GLN A 847 47.20 -6.89 -29.44
C GLN A 847 45.92 -6.78 -28.63
N ARG A 848 45.64 -7.81 -27.80
CA ARG A 848 44.44 -7.98 -27.02
C ARG A 848 43.75 -6.66 -26.66
N PRO A 849 42.71 -6.26 -27.37
CA PRO A 849 42.05 -4.99 -27.10
C PRO A 849 41.52 -4.96 -25.70
N GLN A 850 41.65 -3.81 -25.05
CA GLN A 850 41.09 -3.59 -23.72
C GLN A 850 39.63 -3.11 -23.83
N SER A 851 38.82 -3.46 -22.86
CA SER A 851 37.44 -2.97 -22.76
C SER A 851 37.44 -1.53 -22.25
N SER A 852 37.68 -0.55 -23.13
CA SER A 852 37.66 0.85 -22.74
C SER A 852 36.55 1.65 -23.42
N ALA A 853 36.03 2.66 -22.71
CA ALA A 853 35.01 3.56 -23.22
C ALA A 853 35.50 4.34 -24.45
N GLY A 854 36.79 4.78 -24.47
CA GLY A 854 37.33 5.54 -25.56
C GLY A 854 37.32 4.78 -26.90
N ALA A 855 37.52 3.46 -26.85
CA ALA A 855 37.50 2.60 -28.02
C ALA A 855 36.11 2.55 -28.73
N LEU A 856 35.05 2.72 -27.97
CA LEU A 856 33.67 2.64 -28.44
C LEU A 856 33.05 4.03 -28.67
N ALA A 857 33.51 5.05 -27.97
CA ALA A 857 32.83 6.34 -27.87
C ALA A 857 32.63 7.02 -29.23
N GLU A 858 33.63 6.96 -30.11
CA GLU A 858 33.56 7.62 -31.43
C GLU A 858 32.46 7.00 -32.30
N VAL A 859 32.51 5.69 -32.51
CA VAL A 859 31.56 4.99 -33.38
C VAL A 859 30.12 4.97 -32.78
N GLY A 860 30.02 4.80 -31.48
CA GLY A 860 28.73 4.83 -30.79
C GLY A 860 28.08 6.21 -30.81
N SER A 861 28.88 7.29 -30.73
CA SER A 861 28.36 8.65 -30.87
C SER A 861 27.87 8.95 -32.28
N GLN A 862 28.56 8.43 -33.31
CA GLN A 862 28.06 8.52 -34.69
C GLN A 862 26.72 7.75 -34.84
N ALA A 863 26.66 6.54 -34.35
CA ALA A 863 25.48 5.68 -34.40
C ALA A 863 24.27 6.34 -33.72
N THR A 864 24.42 6.85 -32.50
CA THR A 864 23.34 7.47 -31.75
C THR A 864 22.91 8.82 -32.35
N LYS A 865 23.81 9.60 -32.89
CA LYS A 865 23.50 10.86 -33.58
C LYS A 865 22.60 10.65 -34.80
N ASN A 866 22.73 9.53 -35.49
CA ASN A 866 22.03 9.22 -36.71
C ASN A 866 20.77 8.36 -36.51
N LEU A 867 20.35 8.08 -35.28
CA LEU A 867 19.14 7.27 -34.99
C LEU A 867 17.87 7.83 -35.62
N GLU A 868 17.74 9.16 -35.69
CA GLU A 868 16.58 9.79 -36.33
C GLU A 868 16.45 9.41 -37.81
N MET A 869 17.56 9.26 -38.51
CA MET A 869 17.59 8.86 -39.94
C MET A 869 17.04 7.42 -40.09
N LEU A 870 17.18 6.57 -39.10
CA LEU A 870 16.69 5.18 -39.13
C LEU A 870 15.19 5.07 -38.80
N VAL A 871 14.65 5.95 -37.97
CA VAL A 871 13.28 5.81 -37.40
C VAL A 871 12.32 6.88 -37.90
N SER A 872 12.79 7.94 -38.54
CA SER A 872 11.97 9.07 -38.95
C SER A 872 10.79 8.65 -39.85
N GLY A 873 9.61 9.18 -39.52
CA GLY A 873 8.42 9.08 -40.38
C GLY A 873 8.44 9.98 -41.62
N ASP A 874 9.44 10.88 -41.74
CA ASP A 874 9.54 11.75 -42.89
C ASP A 874 9.94 10.96 -44.15
N ARG A 875 9.07 10.98 -45.13
CA ARG A 875 9.30 10.28 -46.41
C ARG A 875 10.45 10.84 -47.19
N ASN A 876 10.73 12.12 -47.04
CA ASN A 876 11.71 12.87 -47.84
C ASN A 876 13.04 13.01 -47.13
N LEU A 877 13.17 12.49 -45.90
CA LEU A 877 14.44 12.59 -45.17
C LEU A 877 15.53 11.78 -45.86
N LYS A 878 16.44 12.48 -46.49
CA LYS A 878 17.65 11.95 -47.16
C LYS A 878 18.89 12.60 -46.48
N ALA A 879 20.01 11.91 -46.58
CA ALA A 879 21.30 12.53 -46.21
C ALA A 879 21.57 13.75 -47.08
N ALA A 880 22.23 14.77 -46.51
CA ALA A 880 22.47 16.02 -47.24
C ALA A 880 23.21 15.83 -48.56
N ASN A 881 24.14 14.88 -48.64
CA ASN A 881 24.94 14.58 -49.82
C ASN A 881 24.52 13.30 -50.53
N TRP A 882 23.24 13.00 -50.57
CA TRP A 882 22.69 11.77 -51.14
C TRP A 882 23.17 11.54 -52.59
N THR A 883 23.34 12.59 -53.35
CA THR A 883 23.84 12.53 -54.76
C THR A 883 25.27 12.00 -54.87
N ASN A 884 26.09 12.08 -53.83
CA ASN A 884 27.45 11.53 -53.82
C ASN A 884 27.44 9.99 -53.89
N LEU A 885 26.33 9.33 -53.63
CA LEU A 885 26.17 7.88 -53.79
C LEU A 885 26.19 7.43 -55.26
N LEU A 886 26.06 8.38 -56.22
CA LEU A 886 26.21 8.13 -57.66
C LEU A 886 27.70 8.04 -58.09
N ALA A 887 28.63 8.48 -57.24
CA ALA A 887 30.05 8.42 -57.54
C ALA A 887 30.71 7.12 -57.06
N ASP A 888 31.79 6.72 -57.71
CA ASP A 888 32.61 5.59 -57.27
C ASP A 888 33.14 5.77 -55.88
N TRP A 889 33.34 4.69 -55.13
CA TRP A 889 33.87 4.73 -53.77
C TRP A 889 35.31 4.23 -53.73
N PRO A 890 36.20 4.82 -52.91
CA PRO A 890 36.07 6.10 -52.19
C PRO A 890 36.40 7.30 -53.04
N GLU A 891 35.91 8.49 -52.68
CA GLU A 891 36.32 9.74 -53.25
C GLU A 891 37.45 10.42 -52.45
N PRO A 892 38.38 11.08 -53.08
CA PRO A 892 38.93 10.97 -54.49
C PRO A 892 40.25 10.22 -54.55
N ALA A 893 40.69 9.46 -53.52
CA ALA A 893 42.13 9.20 -53.28
C ALA A 893 42.56 7.74 -53.56
N ALA A 894 41.77 6.83 -54.09
CA ALA A 894 42.21 5.44 -54.31
C ALA A 894 42.71 5.22 -55.78
N PRO A 895 43.74 4.41 -55.98
CA PRO A 895 44.21 4.06 -57.33
C PRO A 895 43.15 3.31 -58.15
N GLN A 896 42.36 2.51 -57.52
CA GLN A 896 41.18 1.85 -58.08
C GLN A 896 39.98 2.16 -57.18
N ARG A 897 38.82 2.26 -57.80
CA ARG A 897 37.60 2.61 -57.11
C ARG A 897 36.55 1.54 -57.30
N LEU A 898 35.77 1.30 -56.30
CA LEU A 898 34.58 0.44 -56.37
C LEU A 898 33.53 1.15 -57.20
N ALA A 899 33.13 0.54 -58.32
CA ALA A 899 32.25 1.18 -59.31
C ALA A 899 30.79 1.26 -58.81
N ASN A 900 30.36 0.32 -57.95
CA ASN A 900 28.99 0.22 -57.49
C ASN A 900 28.89 0.22 -55.95
N ARG A 901 28.30 1.27 -55.40
CA ARG A 901 27.99 1.37 -53.98
C ARG A 901 26.79 0.52 -53.60
N ILE A 902 25.86 0.23 -54.50
CA ILE A 902 24.80 -0.75 -54.34
C ILE A 902 25.44 -2.12 -54.46
N ARG A 903 25.43 -2.91 -53.37
CA ARG A 903 26.05 -4.24 -53.33
C ARG A 903 25.05 -5.38 -53.57
N LEU A 904 23.84 -5.19 -53.07
CA LEU A 904 22.70 -6.11 -53.29
C LEU A 904 21.47 -5.27 -53.66
N PHE A 905 20.74 -5.66 -54.66
CA PHE A 905 19.53 -5.00 -55.14
C PHE A 905 18.45 -6.03 -55.44
N GLU A 906 17.32 -5.94 -54.72
CA GLU A 906 16.21 -6.90 -54.84
C GLU A 906 16.64 -8.38 -54.74
N GLY A 907 17.56 -8.66 -53.76
CA GLY A 907 18.07 -10.01 -53.52
C GLY A 907 19.07 -10.54 -54.57
N ARG A 908 19.46 -9.74 -55.54
CA ARG A 908 20.52 -10.05 -56.54
C ARG A 908 21.70 -9.08 -56.45
N ARG A 909 22.87 -9.54 -56.85
CA ARG A 909 24.02 -8.63 -56.98
C ARG A 909 23.71 -7.52 -57.97
N PHE A 910 24.02 -6.28 -57.61
CA PHE A 910 23.81 -5.13 -58.48
C PHE A 910 24.72 -5.20 -59.68
N ASP A 911 24.16 -5.00 -60.88
CA ASP A 911 24.89 -4.99 -62.16
C ASP A 911 24.56 -3.73 -62.97
N SER A 912 25.54 -2.82 -63.07
CA SER A 912 25.41 -1.54 -63.77
C SER A 912 25.21 -1.68 -65.29
N THR A 913 25.39 -2.87 -65.84
CA THR A 913 25.07 -3.14 -67.29
C THR A 913 23.58 -3.40 -67.52
N VAL A 914 22.87 -3.75 -66.47
CA VAL A 914 21.43 -4.07 -66.46
C VAL A 914 20.61 -2.97 -65.82
N ASP A 915 21.09 -2.46 -64.69
CA ASP A 915 20.38 -1.48 -63.87
C ASP A 915 21.02 -0.10 -63.98
N ALA A 916 20.24 0.91 -64.33
CA ALA A 916 20.73 2.29 -64.25
C ALA A 916 20.87 2.71 -62.77
N LEU A 917 22.03 3.25 -62.38
CA LEU A 917 22.39 3.50 -60.96
C LEU A 917 21.43 4.49 -60.26
N GLU A 918 21.05 5.59 -60.94
CA GLU A 918 20.22 6.63 -60.34
C GLU A 918 18.77 6.12 -60.05
N PRO A 919 18.05 5.46 -61.01
CA PRO A 919 16.78 4.84 -60.72
C PRO A 919 16.85 3.77 -59.64
N ALA A 920 17.93 2.96 -59.60
CA ALA A 920 18.09 1.94 -58.59
C ALA A 920 18.26 2.54 -57.17
N LEU A 921 19.03 3.66 -57.05
CA LEU A 921 19.13 4.40 -55.83
C LEU A 921 17.80 5.00 -55.35
N GLU A 922 17.01 5.57 -56.20
CA GLU A 922 15.70 6.12 -55.91
C GLU A 922 14.72 4.99 -55.45
N GLN A 923 14.75 3.83 -56.07
CA GLN A 923 13.94 2.67 -55.70
C GLN A 923 14.40 2.15 -54.31
N LEU A 924 15.70 1.98 -54.10
CA LEU A 924 16.24 1.57 -52.81
C LEU A 924 15.86 2.56 -51.74
N TRP A 925 15.91 3.87 -52.01
CA TRP A 925 15.45 4.88 -51.06
C TRP A 925 13.96 4.76 -50.73
N ALA A 926 13.13 4.51 -51.73
CA ALA A 926 11.69 4.31 -51.53
C ALA A 926 11.41 3.09 -50.59
N VAL A 927 12.16 2.00 -50.77
CA VAL A 927 12.11 0.82 -49.90
C VAL A 927 12.55 1.13 -48.50
N ILE A 928 13.68 1.82 -48.31
CA ILE A 928 14.15 2.26 -46.98
C ILE A 928 13.10 3.13 -46.31
N ALA A 929 12.55 4.11 -47.01
CA ALA A 929 11.51 5.00 -46.49
C ALA A 929 10.23 4.26 -46.10
N ALA A 930 9.83 3.23 -46.86
CA ALA A 930 8.70 2.37 -46.50
C ALA A 930 8.99 1.52 -45.24
N ARG A 931 10.18 0.93 -45.15
CA ARG A 931 10.58 0.06 -44.05
C ARG A 931 10.78 0.85 -42.73
N ARG A 932 11.27 2.09 -42.78
CA ARG A 932 11.33 2.97 -41.63
C ARG A 932 9.96 3.14 -40.94
N ARG A 933 8.89 3.20 -41.74
CA ARG A 933 7.51 3.43 -41.24
C ARG A 933 6.74 2.15 -40.93
N SER A 934 7.28 1.00 -41.36
CA SER A 934 6.61 -0.28 -41.15
C SER A 934 6.77 -0.75 -39.70
N VAL A 935 5.67 -1.04 -39.01
CA VAL A 935 5.64 -1.64 -37.65
C VAL A 935 6.18 -3.07 -37.69
N GLY A 936 6.03 -3.79 -38.80
CA GLY A 936 6.51 -5.16 -38.95
C GLY A 936 8.01 -5.28 -39.24
N VAL A 937 8.69 -4.17 -39.47
CA VAL A 937 10.15 -4.13 -39.77
C VAL A 937 10.91 -3.66 -38.52
N ARG A 938 11.81 -4.48 -38.02
CA ARG A 938 12.73 -4.12 -36.91
C ARG A 938 13.78 -3.16 -37.43
N LYS A 939 14.04 -2.08 -36.67
CA LYS A 939 15.07 -1.09 -36.94
C LYS A 939 16.25 -1.42 -36.03
N GLU A 940 17.40 -1.71 -36.63
CA GLU A 940 18.61 -2.03 -35.88
C GLU A 940 19.74 -1.06 -36.25
N VAL A 941 20.50 -0.65 -35.23
CA VAL A 941 21.80 0.03 -35.39
C VAL A 941 22.89 -0.98 -35.04
N TRP A 942 23.76 -1.23 -35.96
CA TRP A 942 24.93 -2.07 -35.75
C TRP A 942 26.17 -1.21 -35.56
N ILE A 943 26.83 -1.41 -34.44
CA ILE A 943 28.12 -0.82 -34.10
C ILE A 943 29.17 -1.91 -34.23
N ILE A 944 30.09 -1.81 -35.19
CA ILE A 944 31.16 -2.78 -35.38
C ILE A 944 32.47 -2.16 -34.96
N ALA A 945 33.05 -2.67 -33.85
CA ALA A 945 34.32 -2.17 -33.29
C ALA A 945 35.40 -3.27 -33.36
N ALA A 946 35.97 -3.42 -34.56
CA ALA A 946 37.03 -4.39 -34.80
C ALA A 946 38.36 -3.96 -34.17
N ASN A 947 39.17 -4.87 -33.68
CA ASN A 947 40.45 -4.64 -33.00
C ASN A 947 40.43 -3.57 -31.88
N SER A 948 39.22 -3.23 -31.38
CA SER A 948 39.02 -2.10 -30.46
C SER A 948 38.57 -2.48 -29.10
N PHE A 949 37.78 -3.57 -28.94
CA PHE A 949 37.14 -3.96 -27.71
C PHE A 949 37.05 -5.47 -27.59
N SER A 950 37.29 -6.01 -26.39
CA SER A 950 37.19 -7.46 -26.10
C SER A 950 36.14 -7.74 -25.00
N ILE A 951 35.23 -8.66 -25.30
CA ILE A 951 34.23 -9.16 -24.33
C ILE A 951 34.90 -9.88 -23.16
N SER A 952 35.92 -10.71 -23.42
CA SER A 952 36.59 -11.47 -22.36
C SER A 952 37.34 -10.57 -21.37
N ASP A 953 37.97 -9.49 -21.84
CA ASP A 953 38.54 -8.49 -20.96
C ASP A 953 37.45 -7.72 -20.21
N PHE A 954 36.38 -7.33 -20.88
CA PHE A 954 35.24 -6.64 -20.28
C PHE A 954 34.64 -7.46 -19.13
N GLU A 955 34.30 -8.72 -19.38
CA GLU A 955 33.78 -9.62 -18.33
C GLU A 955 34.74 -9.77 -17.14
N THR A 956 36.06 -9.83 -17.41
CA THR A 956 37.06 -9.92 -16.36
C THR A 956 37.06 -8.65 -15.50
N GLN A 957 37.01 -7.47 -16.10
CA GLN A 957 36.98 -6.20 -15.37
C GLN A 957 35.69 -6.00 -14.58
N MET A 958 34.56 -6.39 -15.17
CA MET A 958 33.26 -6.30 -14.51
C MET A 958 33.17 -7.23 -13.29
N ARG A 959 33.81 -8.41 -13.32
CA ARG A 959 33.91 -9.31 -12.17
C ARG A 959 34.73 -8.77 -11.02
N LEU A 960 35.72 -7.91 -11.31
CA LEU A 960 36.57 -7.28 -10.28
C LEU A 960 35.81 -6.18 -9.49
N GLY A 961 34.67 -5.74 -9.96
CA GLY A 961 33.85 -4.73 -9.28
C GLY A 961 34.60 -3.43 -9.07
N VAL A 962 34.72 -2.99 -7.82
CA VAL A 962 35.43 -1.76 -7.44
C VAL A 962 36.90 -1.82 -7.79
N GLY A 963 37.49 -3.00 -7.90
CA GLY A 963 38.90 -3.23 -8.34
C GLY A 963 39.08 -3.24 -9.86
N GLY A 964 37.99 -3.18 -10.63
CA GLY A 964 38.04 -3.13 -12.09
C GLY A 964 38.53 -1.77 -12.63
N ARG A 965 38.93 -1.78 -13.89
CA ARG A 965 39.35 -0.52 -14.55
C ARG A 965 38.14 0.42 -14.72
N SER A 966 38.35 1.69 -14.39
CA SER A 966 37.32 2.74 -14.55
C SER A 966 36.82 2.88 -15.98
N GLU A 967 37.72 2.70 -16.96
CA GLU A 967 37.38 2.76 -18.39
C GLU A 967 36.39 1.67 -18.82
N SER A 968 36.48 0.49 -18.21
CA SER A 968 35.56 -0.61 -18.49
C SER A 968 34.17 -0.36 -17.88
N LEU A 969 34.12 0.27 -16.69
CA LEU A 969 32.84 0.73 -16.09
C LEU A 969 32.24 1.88 -16.92
N GLN A 970 33.05 2.80 -17.42
CA GLN A 970 32.59 3.83 -18.34
C GLN A 970 32.07 3.25 -19.65
N ALA A 971 32.71 2.20 -20.18
CA ALA A 971 32.21 1.47 -21.35
C ALA A 971 30.84 0.86 -21.09
N TYR A 972 30.66 0.23 -19.94
CA TYR A 972 29.33 -0.29 -19.54
C TYR A 972 28.26 0.80 -19.56
N GLN A 973 28.57 1.98 -19.01
CA GLN A 973 27.61 3.10 -19.01
C GLN A 973 27.31 3.63 -20.41
N LEU A 974 28.31 3.68 -21.31
CA LEU A 974 28.08 4.04 -22.72
C LEU A 974 27.14 3.03 -23.42
N LEU A 975 27.40 1.74 -23.24
CA LEU A 975 26.57 0.67 -23.81
C LEU A 975 25.10 0.83 -23.35
N GLN A 976 24.87 1.03 -22.07
CA GLN A 976 23.55 1.29 -21.51
C GLN A 976 22.91 2.57 -22.07
N GLY A 977 23.67 3.63 -22.21
CA GLY A 977 23.21 4.89 -22.78
C GLY A 977 22.75 4.74 -24.23
N TRP A 978 23.48 4.01 -25.06
CA TRP A 978 23.09 3.76 -26.46
C TRP A 978 21.86 2.85 -26.58
N MET A 979 21.81 1.80 -25.77
CA MET A 979 20.62 0.94 -25.70
C MET A 979 19.38 1.74 -25.32
N SER A 980 19.49 2.60 -24.32
CA SER A 980 18.38 3.45 -23.89
C SER A 980 17.99 4.46 -24.99
N ALA A 981 18.96 5.09 -25.66
CA ALA A 981 18.68 6.03 -26.75
C ALA A 981 17.96 5.38 -27.92
N ALA A 982 18.40 4.18 -28.34
CA ALA A 982 17.76 3.44 -29.42
C ALA A 982 16.37 2.94 -29.02
N SER A 983 16.23 2.36 -27.85
CA SER A 983 14.93 1.85 -27.35
C SER A 983 13.88 2.97 -27.24
N ASN A 984 14.26 4.18 -26.86
CA ASN A 984 13.35 5.33 -26.82
C ASN A 984 12.82 5.74 -28.20
N LEU A 985 13.50 5.31 -29.26
CA LEU A 985 13.14 5.60 -30.65
C LEU A 985 12.64 4.34 -31.40
N ASP A 986 12.25 3.28 -30.72
CA ASP A 986 11.79 2.02 -31.30
C ASP A 986 12.83 1.37 -32.24
N ALA A 987 14.12 1.46 -31.86
CA ALA A 987 15.24 0.82 -32.52
C ALA A 987 16.05 -0.04 -31.56
N GLU A 988 16.73 -1.06 -32.07
CA GLU A 988 17.64 -1.93 -31.34
C GLU A 988 19.09 -1.61 -31.65
N VAL A 989 19.97 -1.75 -30.66
CA VAL A 989 21.42 -1.66 -30.86
C VAL A 989 22.03 -3.05 -30.79
N LYS A 990 22.91 -3.34 -31.75
CA LYS A 990 23.83 -4.49 -31.71
C LYS A 990 25.27 -4.01 -31.83
N ILE A 991 26.11 -4.51 -30.98
CA ILE A 991 27.52 -4.09 -30.88
C ILE A 991 28.38 -5.32 -31.11
N PHE A 992 29.02 -5.35 -32.26
CA PHE A 992 29.89 -6.45 -32.68
C PHE A 992 31.35 -6.12 -32.36
N VAL A 993 31.95 -6.95 -31.56
CA VAL A 993 33.34 -6.75 -31.05
C VAL A 993 34.09 -8.07 -31.09
N SER A 994 35.39 -8.01 -30.77
CA SER A 994 36.17 -9.24 -30.57
C SER A 994 35.80 -9.96 -29.27
N ARG A 995 36.08 -11.26 -29.24
CA ARG A 995 35.83 -12.10 -28.07
C ARG A 995 36.65 -11.72 -26.86
#